data_37d6442ee8f3ff9db91d76d1d16285b7
#
_entry.id   37d6442ee8f3ff9db91d76d1d16285b7
#
_cell.length_a   1.000
_cell.length_b   1.000
_cell.length_c   1.000
_cell.angle_alpha   90.00
_cell.angle_beta   90.00
_cell.angle_gamma   90.00
#
_symmetry.space_group_name_H-M   'P 1'
#
loop_
_entity.id
_entity.type
_entity.pdbx_description
1 polymer ?
#
loop_
_entity_poly.entity_id
_entity_poly.type
_entity_poly.pdbx_seq_one_letter_code
_entity_poly.pdbx_strand_id
1 'polypeptide(L)'
;MNPFALSSATMLLWGLAAVAPILIHLWNRRRYRETDWAAMKFLLAAMKKNRRRIQVEQLLLLLVRCAILLFFAIALADMSCTGGSGISGFGGPGSATHTVLVIDQSYSMAYGEPGQTRLDQAKELARRIVNEAGEGDGFTLITMGRTAKGIISEPAFDPNDVLRELDQIEIDPGVAVLDLSLAEVEGTLRMAARDFPRLRRAQVCILTDYGDVTWKEAASQSNEQLVAKIEELAIVRAFDVGQPQTTNSAILGATQLTPYLTPDQSARFRVDLSCDNASQLPGQVVQMLVDGRLVSQKVVPFVDNQVVSVEMNTVFSQSGTHAVEFRLDDDLLLTDNRWYVAVEVKPQLRILCLADDVPSLKFLKLALDPSDSSQSPVKVETMSASALMDIDLLSYDAVYLSNVARIAPDEAAILRTFVQRGGGIVLFLGDRVQADSYNAALATGNEFEAPLVDAHFDGPTPRGEYFLDPRQYESPLLEPFRGQQAGGLLTTPVWNYFKITPSEDSTAQTALWFGSGDSAIVTSRYQTFTTDEEESVATRLGGNVIVFALPASTDSVDRSLDPPAAWTVFPTWPSFPPLVQESLSLAVASQFDRRNRELGDVFEGVIEGDLGASLIEVILPDDQTSRIEAVARDDRLFWAFAGTDQIGIYRSKSLAAGAQVQVEFAVNADTRESDLSRVAMDNIPPALQPGDRGFDGATGSQMAAVPSSVELFRYALVLVLGLLFFESFLAFRFGAAAR
;
A
#
# COMPACT_ATOMS: atom_id res chain seq x y z
N MET A 1 30.58 9.58 29.80
CA MET A 1 30.38 10.53 28.68
C MET A 1 31.14 11.81 29.00
N ASN A 2 32.11 12.23 28.17
CA ASN A 2 32.85 13.48 28.39
C ASN A 2 31.89 14.64 28.04
N PRO A 3 31.64 15.57 28.95
CA PRO A 3 30.70 16.69 28.73
C PRO A 3 31.22 17.75 27.76
N PHE A 4 32.42 17.60 27.24
CA PHE A 4 33.06 18.51 26.31
C PHE A 4 33.45 17.80 25.03
N ALA A 5 32.94 18.23 23.91
CA ALA A 5 33.36 17.84 22.59
C ALA A 5 34.29 18.91 21.99
N LEU A 6 35.40 18.51 21.39
CA LEU A 6 36.36 19.39 20.73
C LEU A 6 36.36 19.07 19.23
N SER A 7 35.98 20.02 18.39
CA SER A 7 35.98 19.87 16.94
C SER A 7 37.40 19.83 16.36
N SER A 8 38.39 20.43 17.04
CA SER A 8 39.77 20.46 16.58
C SER A 8 40.76 20.50 17.73
N ALA A 9 41.15 19.31 18.27
CA ALA A 9 42.16 19.19 19.34
C ALA A 9 43.55 19.75 18.94
N THR A 10 43.87 19.78 17.66
CA THR A 10 45.12 20.33 17.14
C THR A 10 45.24 21.84 17.31
N MET A 11 44.12 22.56 17.35
CA MET A 11 44.09 24.02 17.53
C MET A 11 44.44 24.45 18.97
N LEU A 12 44.32 23.56 19.96
CA LEU A 12 44.79 23.83 21.32
C LEU A 12 46.33 24.00 21.42
N LEU A 13 47.08 23.47 20.45
CA LEU A 13 48.54 23.68 20.39
C LEU A 13 48.92 25.16 20.23
N TRP A 14 48.03 25.99 19.63
CA TRP A 14 48.22 27.44 19.61
C TRP A 14 48.20 28.11 20.99
N GLY A 15 47.70 27.41 22.01
CA GLY A 15 47.85 27.82 23.40
C GLY A 15 49.28 27.97 23.87
N LEU A 16 50.22 27.25 23.26
CA LEU A 16 51.69 27.42 23.50
C LEU A 16 52.17 28.84 23.14
N ALA A 17 51.47 29.56 22.24
CA ALA A 17 51.79 30.96 21.95
C ALA A 17 51.69 31.87 23.17
N ALA A 18 50.89 31.50 24.21
CA ALA A 18 50.79 32.27 25.46
C ALA A 18 52.14 32.26 26.25
N VAL A 19 53.09 31.40 25.93
CA VAL A 19 54.43 31.38 26.52
C VAL A 19 55.32 32.47 25.91
N ALA A 20 55.03 32.95 24.70
CA ALA A 20 55.82 33.96 24.00
C ALA A 20 55.97 35.30 24.80
N PRO A 21 54.91 35.88 25.34
CA PRO A 21 55.00 37.09 26.16
C PRO A 21 55.87 36.90 27.42
N ILE A 22 55.86 35.69 28.01
CA ILE A 22 56.68 35.34 29.16
C ILE A 22 58.15 35.29 28.79
N LEU A 23 58.47 34.63 27.66
CA LEU A 23 59.84 34.57 27.14
C LEU A 23 60.42 35.93 26.78
N ILE A 24 59.58 36.77 26.13
CA ILE A 24 59.96 38.17 25.79
C ILE A 24 60.22 38.97 27.07
N HIS A 25 59.36 38.84 28.08
CA HIS A 25 59.51 39.53 29.37
C HIS A 25 60.78 39.09 30.10
N LEU A 26 61.10 37.80 30.14
CA LEU A 26 62.33 37.25 30.72
C LEU A 26 63.58 37.69 29.95
N TRP A 27 63.50 37.72 28.61
CA TRP A 27 64.62 38.16 27.78
C TRP A 27 64.93 39.63 27.99
N ASN A 28 63.92 40.48 28.06
CA ASN A 28 64.09 41.92 28.21
C ASN A 28 64.62 42.29 29.62
N ARG A 29 64.31 41.47 30.65
CA ARG A 29 64.80 41.64 32.01
C ARG A 29 66.31 41.44 32.16
N ARG A 30 66.98 40.75 31.24
CA ARG A 30 68.42 40.43 31.30
C ARG A 30 69.31 41.47 30.61
N ARG A 31 68.78 42.53 30.03
CA ARG A 31 69.55 43.47 29.18
C ARG A 31 69.94 44.75 29.89
N TYR A 32 69.71 44.97 31.15
CA TYR A 32 70.12 46.18 31.87
C TYR A 32 71.52 46.00 32.44
N ARG A 33 72.54 46.78 31.89
CA ARG A 33 73.86 46.94 32.48
C ARG A 33 73.80 48.09 33.47
N GLU A 34 74.17 47.84 34.73
CA GLU A 34 74.34 48.85 35.74
C GLU A 34 75.59 49.68 35.48
N THR A 35 75.50 50.98 35.40
CA THR A 35 76.62 51.91 35.31
C THR A 35 76.50 52.87 36.55
N ASP A 36 77.57 52.90 37.28
CA ASP A 36 77.61 53.75 38.53
C ASP A 36 77.79 55.18 38.15
N TRP A 37 76.89 56.05 38.70
CA TRP A 37 76.90 57.50 38.56
C TRP A 37 76.71 58.22 39.95
N ALA A 38 77.55 59.25 40.22
CA ALA A 38 77.78 59.88 41.58
C ALA A 38 76.55 60.50 42.22
N ALA A 39 75.41 60.80 41.53
CA ALA A 39 74.19 61.40 42.09
C ALA A 39 73.12 60.31 42.50
N MET A 40 73.48 59.07 42.60
CA MET A 40 72.57 57.94 42.67
C MET A 40 71.96 57.69 44.07
N LYS A 41 72.47 58.23 45.14
CA LYS A 41 71.98 57.97 46.52
C LYS A 41 70.56 58.48 46.78
N PHE A 42 70.13 59.59 46.21
CA PHE A 42 68.77 60.11 46.35
C PHE A 42 67.75 59.50 45.40
N LEU A 43 68.20 59.10 44.20
CA LEU A 43 67.36 58.39 43.21
C LEU A 43 67.04 56.93 43.64
N LEU A 44 67.97 56.26 44.27
CA LEU A 44 67.80 54.93 44.82
C LEU A 44 66.75 54.84 45.91
N ALA A 45 66.62 55.87 46.77
CA ALA A 45 65.59 55.92 47.82
C ALA A 45 64.16 56.09 47.20
N ALA A 46 63.99 56.93 46.19
CA ALA A 46 62.76 57.10 45.45
C ALA A 46 62.37 55.87 44.57
N MET A 47 63.34 55.27 43.95
CA MET A 47 63.13 54.05 43.12
C MET A 47 62.76 52.84 44.00
N LYS A 48 63.29 52.69 45.20
CA LYS A 48 62.96 51.56 46.08
C LYS A 48 61.52 51.56 46.54
N LYS A 49 60.90 52.76 46.70
CA LYS A 49 59.49 52.86 47.05
C LYS A 49 58.53 52.54 45.90
N ASN A 50 58.89 52.79 44.63
CA ASN A 50 58.08 52.54 43.49
C ASN A 50 58.38 51.22 42.79
N ARG A 51 59.48 50.53 43.07
CA ARG A 51 59.90 49.33 42.45
C ARG A 51 58.89 48.19 42.54
N ARG A 52 58.28 48.04 43.67
CA ARG A 52 57.18 47.01 43.86
C ARG A 52 55.97 47.34 43.06
N ARG A 53 55.58 48.57 42.90
CA ARG A 53 54.42 49.02 42.16
C ARG A 53 54.61 48.80 40.66
N ILE A 54 55.77 49.19 40.11
CA ILE A 54 56.09 49.03 38.72
C ILE A 54 56.19 47.55 38.37
N GLN A 55 56.73 46.69 39.26
CA GLN A 55 56.82 45.24 39.06
C GLN A 55 55.42 44.61 39.04
N VAL A 56 54.51 45.04 39.90
CA VAL A 56 53.12 44.57 39.90
C VAL A 56 52.37 45.02 38.66
N GLU A 57 52.58 46.27 38.21
CA GLU A 57 51.94 46.81 36.98
C GLU A 57 52.41 46.06 35.71
N GLN A 58 53.70 45.74 35.63
CA GLN A 58 54.27 44.95 34.53
C GLN A 58 53.83 43.46 34.58
N LEU A 59 53.70 42.90 35.78
CA LEU A 59 53.23 41.52 35.94
C LEU A 59 51.71 41.41 35.56
N LEU A 60 50.92 42.42 35.94
CA LEU A 60 49.50 42.47 35.58
C LEU A 60 49.30 42.53 34.06
N LEU A 61 50.04 43.44 33.38
CA LEU A 61 50.01 43.52 31.91
C LEU A 61 50.45 42.23 31.23
N LEU A 62 51.49 41.58 31.78
CA LEU A 62 51.91 40.27 31.25
C LEU A 62 50.85 39.21 31.42
N LEU A 63 50.18 39.17 32.57
CA LEU A 63 49.09 38.22 32.85
C LEU A 63 47.93 38.42 31.87
N VAL A 64 47.50 39.66 31.61
CA VAL A 64 46.44 39.99 30.68
C VAL A 64 46.80 39.57 29.26
N ARG A 65 48.06 39.77 28.80
CA ARG A 65 48.54 39.32 27.48
C ARG A 65 48.51 37.82 27.32
N CYS A 66 48.98 37.11 28.35
CA CYS A 66 48.93 35.63 28.35
C CYS A 66 47.50 35.13 28.34
N ALA A 67 46.55 35.76 29.06
CA ALA A 67 45.15 35.43 29.11
C ALA A 67 44.46 35.65 27.74
N ILE A 68 44.77 36.76 27.02
CA ILE A 68 44.28 37.04 25.71
C ILE A 68 44.62 35.90 24.73
N LEU A 69 45.90 35.51 24.68
CA LEU A 69 46.36 34.46 23.78
C LEU A 69 45.78 33.08 24.15
N LEU A 70 45.62 32.80 25.45
CA LEU A 70 45.02 31.55 25.92
C LEU A 70 43.53 31.48 25.56
N PHE A 71 42.74 32.52 25.85
CA PHE A 71 41.33 32.52 25.51
C PHE A 71 41.10 32.57 23.99
N PHE A 72 41.98 33.19 23.23
CA PHE A 72 41.95 33.15 21.80
C PHE A 72 42.21 31.73 21.23
N ALA A 73 43.14 31.00 21.82
CA ALA A 73 43.38 29.58 21.45
C ALA A 73 42.20 28.68 21.82
N ILE A 74 41.51 28.94 22.96
CA ILE A 74 40.31 28.24 23.36
C ILE A 74 39.14 28.55 22.36
N ALA A 75 39.03 29.79 21.92
CA ALA A 75 38.04 30.19 20.92
C ALA A 75 38.27 29.49 19.58
N LEU A 76 39.52 29.35 19.15
CA LEU A 76 39.89 28.62 17.91
C LEU A 76 39.70 27.10 18.01
N ALA A 77 39.69 26.53 19.21
CA ALA A 77 39.46 25.10 19.42
C ALA A 77 38.00 24.69 19.33
N ASP A 78 37.07 25.65 19.17
CA ASP A 78 35.63 25.42 18.99
C ASP A 78 35.05 24.39 19.98
N MET A 79 35.16 24.69 21.27
CA MET A 79 34.64 23.82 22.34
C MET A 79 33.13 23.94 22.42
N SER A 80 32.40 22.81 22.28
CA SER A 80 30.98 22.70 22.54
C SER A 80 30.70 21.94 23.85
N CYS A 81 29.74 22.39 24.62
CA CYS A 81 29.33 21.78 25.89
C CYS A 81 27.95 21.14 25.73
N THR A 82 27.86 19.82 25.89
CA THR A 82 26.60 19.08 25.91
C THR A 82 26.14 18.89 27.35
N GLY A 83 25.11 19.65 27.77
CA GLY A 83 24.42 19.44 29.03
C GLY A 83 24.62 20.53 30.05
N GLY A 84 23.52 21.17 30.40
CA GLY A 84 23.41 22.07 31.54
C GLY A 84 22.32 23.10 31.34
N SER A 85 21.30 23.09 32.19
CA SER A 85 20.24 24.07 32.32
C SER A 85 20.79 25.51 32.24
N GLY A 86 20.48 26.15 31.11
CA GLY A 86 21.09 27.38 30.67
C GLY A 86 20.83 28.58 31.55
N ILE A 87 21.74 29.50 31.47
CA ILE A 87 21.52 30.91 31.81
C ILE A 87 20.67 31.48 30.65
N SER A 88 19.35 31.47 30.84
CA SER A 88 18.39 32.13 29.94
C SER A 88 18.65 33.64 29.98
N GLY A 89 19.33 34.17 28.97
CA GLY A 89 19.53 35.61 28.96
C GLY A 89 20.39 36.17 27.82
N PHE A 90 21.18 35.33 27.17
CA PHE A 90 21.99 35.73 26.02
C PHE A 90 21.93 34.65 24.93
N GLY A 91 20.69 34.43 24.38
CA GLY A 91 20.45 33.56 23.26
C GLY A 91 21.03 34.16 21.98
N GLY A 92 22.21 33.72 21.60
CA GLY A 92 22.56 33.77 20.17
C GLY A 92 21.69 32.79 19.40
N PRO A 93 21.35 33.01 18.12
CA PRO A 93 20.55 32.09 17.33
C PRO A 93 21.24 30.71 17.31
N GLY A 94 20.58 29.70 17.95
CA GLY A 94 21.02 28.30 17.83
C GLY A 94 21.10 27.90 16.36
N SER A 95 21.91 26.93 16.01
CA SER A 95 21.95 26.47 14.64
C SER A 95 20.56 25.98 14.27
N ALA A 96 19.97 26.57 13.20
CA ALA A 96 18.66 26.20 12.71
C ALA A 96 18.58 24.71 12.38
N THR A 97 17.51 24.06 12.81
CA THR A 97 17.29 22.63 12.67
C THR A 97 16.25 22.38 11.58
N HIS A 98 16.50 21.40 10.73
CA HIS A 98 15.51 20.86 9.82
C HIS A 98 14.77 19.71 10.50
N THR A 99 13.48 19.85 10.70
CA THR A 99 12.62 18.81 11.27
C THR A 99 11.73 18.22 10.19
N VAL A 100 11.91 16.93 9.91
CA VAL A 100 11.04 16.17 9.03
C VAL A 100 10.00 15.47 9.90
N LEU A 101 8.75 15.86 9.76
CA LEU A 101 7.61 15.22 10.41
C LEU A 101 7.05 14.14 9.47
N VAL A 102 7.01 12.91 9.95
CA VAL A 102 6.42 11.76 9.23
C VAL A 102 5.20 11.31 10.01
N ILE A 103 4.02 11.49 9.45
CA ILE A 103 2.74 11.16 10.08
C ILE A 103 2.18 9.92 9.41
N ASP A 104 1.99 8.87 10.19
CA ASP A 104 1.25 7.69 9.77
C ASP A 104 -0.22 8.06 9.58
N GLN A 105 -0.74 7.80 8.39
CA GLN A 105 -2.14 8.06 8.02
C GLN A 105 -2.90 6.79 7.65
N SER A 106 -2.33 5.57 7.88
CA SER A 106 -3.03 4.31 7.69
C SER A 106 -4.36 4.29 8.44
N TYR A 107 -5.32 3.49 8.00
CA TYR A 107 -6.63 3.55 8.63
C TYR A 107 -6.66 3.02 10.06
N SER A 108 -5.69 2.20 10.49
CA SER A 108 -5.50 1.83 11.90
C SER A 108 -5.28 3.05 12.82
N MET A 109 -4.79 4.16 12.24
CA MET A 109 -4.65 5.43 12.95
C MET A 109 -6.00 6.14 13.23
N ALA A 110 -7.10 5.67 12.63
CA ALA A 110 -8.46 6.12 12.95
C ALA A 110 -9.00 5.54 14.27
N TYR A 111 -8.33 4.52 14.85
CA TYR A 111 -8.76 3.88 16.08
C TYR A 111 -8.85 4.87 17.26
N GLY A 112 -10.02 4.94 17.87
CA GLY A 112 -10.29 5.82 19.04
C GLY A 112 -11.63 6.54 18.93
N GLU A 113 -11.99 7.28 19.98
CA GLU A 113 -13.18 8.13 19.96
C GLU A 113 -12.95 9.35 19.06
N PRO A 114 -14.01 9.89 18.42
CA PRO A 114 -13.89 11.09 17.59
C PRO A 114 -13.20 12.26 18.34
N GLY A 115 -12.14 12.80 17.77
CA GLY A 115 -11.31 13.86 18.38
C GLY A 115 -10.22 13.32 19.34
N GLN A 116 -10.10 12.02 19.52
CA GLN A 116 -9.07 11.35 20.33
C GLN A 116 -8.50 10.10 19.63
N THR A 117 -8.55 10.06 18.31
CA THR A 117 -7.98 8.97 17.53
C THR A 117 -6.44 8.95 17.65
N ARG A 118 -5.81 7.85 17.23
CA ARG A 118 -4.34 7.78 17.14
C ARG A 118 -3.78 8.90 16.25
N LEU A 119 -4.46 9.20 15.12
CA LEU A 119 -4.09 10.33 14.26
C LEU A 119 -4.21 11.67 14.96
N ASP A 120 -5.28 11.88 15.74
CA ASP A 120 -5.43 13.12 16.53
C ASP A 120 -4.30 13.28 17.54
N GLN A 121 -3.89 12.18 18.20
CA GLN A 121 -2.75 12.17 19.14
C GLN A 121 -1.43 12.44 18.41
N ALA A 122 -1.22 11.85 17.22
CA ALA A 122 -0.06 12.13 16.38
C ALA A 122 0.00 13.62 15.97
N LYS A 123 -1.13 14.17 15.51
CA LYS A 123 -1.23 15.62 15.18
C LYS A 123 -0.95 16.52 16.37
N GLU A 124 -1.47 16.19 17.54
CA GLU A 124 -1.23 16.98 18.75
C GLU A 124 0.24 16.93 19.17
N LEU A 125 0.90 15.78 19.05
CA LEU A 125 2.32 15.64 19.31
C LEU A 125 3.16 16.42 18.28
N ALA A 126 2.80 16.34 17.00
CA ALA A 126 3.44 17.10 15.93
C ALA A 126 3.29 18.63 16.16
N ARG A 127 2.09 19.11 16.59
CA ARG A 127 1.87 20.52 16.97
C ARG A 127 2.80 20.95 18.08
N ARG A 128 3.02 20.12 19.11
CA ARG A 128 3.97 20.43 20.19
C ARG A 128 5.39 20.55 19.66
N ILE A 129 5.82 19.61 18.79
CA ILE A 129 7.14 19.66 18.17
C ILE A 129 7.32 20.96 17.39
N VAL A 130 6.33 21.38 16.60
CA VAL A 130 6.38 22.61 15.81
C VAL A 130 6.38 23.85 16.71
N ASN A 131 5.58 23.89 17.76
CA ASN A 131 5.49 25.03 18.68
C ASN A 131 6.71 25.18 19.58
N GLU A 132 7.47 24.11 19.86
CA GLU A 132 8.71 24.15 20.65
C GLU A 132 9.94 24.53 19.83
N ALA A 133 9.79 24.69 18.52
CA ALA A 133 10.88 25.02 17.61
C ALA A 133 11.46 26.40 17.81
N GLY A 134 12.74 26.54 17.50
CA GLY A 134 13.48 27.79 17.57
C GLY A 134 13.22 28.71 16.37
N GLU A 135 13.52 29.98 16.54
CA GLU A 135 13.45 30.93 15.43
C GLU A 135 14.47 30.55 14.33
N GLY A 136 13.97 30.33 13.11
CA GLY A 136 14.78 29.93 11.94
C GLY A 136 14.83 28.44 11.67
N ASP A 137 14.18 27.61 12.48
CA ASP A 137 14.00 26.18 12.18
C ASP A 137 13.12 26.00 10.95
N GLY A 138 13.41 24.94 10.17
CA GLY A 138 12.64 24.58 8.97
C GLY A 138 11.94 23.25 9.15
N PHE A 139 10.74 23.13 8.59
CA PHE A 139 9.90 21.93 8.69
C PHE A 139 9.54 21.38 7.33
N THR A 140 9.59 20.06 7.18
CA THR A 140 8.93 19.33 6.11
C THR A 140 7.92 18.36 6.69
N LEU A 141 6.85 18.08 5.96
CA LEU A 141 5.75 17.25 6.39
C LEU A 141 5.52 16.15 5.34
N ILE A 142 5.66 14.92 5.76
CA ILE A 142 5.49 13.72 4.93
C ILE A 142 4.39 12.87 5.56
N THR A 143 3.48 12.34 4.75
CA THR A 143 2.50 11.35 5.20
C THR A 143 2.93 9.96 4.77
N MET A 144 2.79 9.00 5.67
CA MET A 144 3.02 7.57 5.47
C MET A 144 1.68 6.88 5.26
N GLY A 145 1.38 6.48 4.03
CA GLY A 145 0.16 5.82 3.60
C GLY A 145 0.44 4.83 2.47
N ARG A 146 -0.54 4.52 1.64
CA ARG A 146 -0.36 3.68 0.42
C ARG A 146 0.72 4.24 -0.51
N THR A 147 0.79 5.54 -0.57
CA THR A 147 1.86 6.27 -1.25
C THR A 147 2.47 7.23 -0.24
N ALA A 148 3.80 7.27 -0.16
CA ALA A 148 4.48 8.31 0.59
C ALA A 148 4.29 9.65 -0.12
N LYS A 149 3.81 10.67 0.60
CA LYS A 149 3.54 11.97 0.01
C LYS A 149 4.18 13.09 0.84
N GLY A 150 5.09 13.82 0.23
CA GLY A 150 5.57 15.09 0.77
C GLY A 150 4.49 16.16 0.67
N ILE A 151 3.79 16.45 1.75
CA ILE A 151 2.79 17.54 1.82
C ILE A 151 3.51 18.89 1.78
N ILE A 152 4.59 18.98 2.57
CA ILE A 152 5.53 20.11 2.52
C ILE A 152 6.88 19.51 2.15
N SER A 153 7.25 19.59 0.87
CA SER A 153 8.45 18.95 0.33
C SER A 153 9.71 19.80 0.54
N GLU A 154 9.59 21.14 0.57
CA GLU A 154 10.67 22.06 0.88
C GLU A 154 10.53 22.58 2.30
N PRO A 155 11.64 22.83 3.04
CA PRO A 155 11.58 23.32 4.43
C PRO A 155 10.78 24.63 4.56
N ALA A 156 9.62 24.56 5.21
CA ALA A 156 8.81 25.72 5.60
C ALA A 156 9.36 26.33 6.90
N PHE A 157 9.44 27.66 6.96
CA PHE A 157 9.99 28.41 8.10
C PHE A 157 8.90 29.11 8.92
N ASP A 158 7.65 29.14 8.45
CA ASP A 158 6.52 29.63 9.20
C ASP A 158 5.78 28.44 9.87
N PRO A 159 5.80 28.33 11.20
CA PRO A 159 5.07 27.29 11.92
C PRO A 159 3.57 27.24 11.59
N ASN A 160 2.94 28.38 11.27
CA ASN A 160 1.51 28.41 10.99
C ASN A 160 1.17 27.73 9.66
N ASP A 161 2.08 27.77 8.68
CA ASP A 161 1.89 27.04 7.41
C ASP A 161 1.91 25.55 7.67
N VAL A 162 2.87 25.07 8.47
CA VAL A 162 2.99 23.65 8.83
C VAL A 162 1.77 23.18 9.61
N LEU A 163 1.28 23.98 10.57
CA LEU A 163 0.11 23.65 11.39
C LEU A 163 -1.17 23.58 10.54
N ARG A 164 -1.32 24.43 9.53
CA ARG A 164 -2.46 24.36 8.61
C ARG A 164 -2.47 23.09 7.78
N GLU A 165 -1.33 22.70 7.21
CA GLU A 165 -1.21 21.46 6.45
C GLU A 165 -1.37 20.22 7.34
N LEU A 166 -0.83 20.25 8.55
CA LEU A 166 -1.00 19.19 9.54
C LEU A 166 -2.49 18.95 9.88
N ASP A 167 -3.27 20.03 10.01
CA ASP A 167 -4.70 19.92 10.30
C ASP A 167 -5.49 19.26 9.15
N GLN A 168 -5.03 19.42 7.91
CA GLN A 168 -5.67 18.88 6.73
C GLN A 168 -5.34 17.38 6.46
N ILE A 169 -4.40 16.79 7.19
CA ILE A 169 -4.11 15.35 7.04
C ILE A 169 -5.35 14.56 7.44
N GLU A 170 -5.82 13.71 6.56
CA GLU A 170 -6.92 12.78 6.77
C GLU A 170 -6.39 11.34 6.77
N ILE A 171 -7.21 10.39 7.26
CA ILE A 171 -6.90 8.96 7.20
C ILE A 171 -6.87 8.51 5.73
N ASP A 172 -5.80 7.82 5.34
CA ASP A 172 -5.76 7.02 4.11
C ASP A 172 -6.38 5.65 4.41
N PRO A 173 -7.46 5.27 3.75
CA PRO A 173 -8.13 4.00 4.05
C PRO A 173 -7.35 2.76 3.54
N GLY A 174 -6.08 2.88 3.26
CA GLY A 174 -5.18 1.80 2.84
C GLY A 174 -4.07 1.50 3.83
N VAL A 175 -3.24 0.52 3.50
CA VAL A 175 -2.05 0.12 4.27
C VAL A 175 -0.91 1.10 4.02
N ALA A 176 -0.23 1.52 5.07
CA ALA A 176 0.97 2.33 4.92
C ALA A 176 2.16 1.49 4.44
N VAL A 177 2.94 2.05 3.49
CA VAL A 177 4.09 1.40 2.89
C VAL A 177 5.38 2.04 3.44
N LEU A 178 6.07 1.30 4.31
CA LEU A 178 7.21 1.81 5.07
C LEU A 178 8.42 2.15 4.20
N ASP A 179 8.77 1.30 3.24
CA ASP A 179 9.94 1.47 2.37
C ASP A 179 9.83 2.72 1.48
N LEU A 180 8.65 2.98 0.90
CA LEU A 180 8.38 4.20 0.15
C LEU A 180 8.50 5.44 1.03
N SER A 181 8.00 5.36 2.26
CA SER A 181 8.06 6.47 3.22
C SER A 181 9.50 6.78 3.66
N LEU A 182 10.31 5.75 3.92
CA LEU A 182 11.73 5.92 4.25
C LEU A 182 12.52 6.47 3.06
N ALA A 183 12.21 6.05 1.83
CA ALA A 183 12.84 6.58 0.62
C ALA A 183 12.51 8.07 0.40
N GLU A 184 11.25 8.48 0.63
CA GLU A 184 10.85 9.89 0.53
C GLU A 184 11.54 10.75 1.60
N VAL A 185 11.66 10.25 2.83
CA VAL A 185 12.40 10.91 3.92
C VAL A 185 13.87 11.13 3.54
N GLU A 186 14.53 10.12 3.00
CA GLU A 186 15.91 10.17 2.57
C GLU A 186 16.11 11.18 1.42
N GLY A 187 15.23 11.16 0.43
CA GLY A 187 15.22 12.12 -0.68
C GLY A 187 15.06 13.57 -0.19
N THR A 188 14.10 13.80 0.70
CA THR A 188 13.82 15.11 1.32
C THR A 188 15.01 15.63 2.12
N LEU A 189 15.66 14.77 2.93
CA LEU A 189 16.85 15.17 3.69
C LEU A 189 18.03 15.55 2.78
N ARG A 190 18.28 14.79 1.72
CA ARG A 190 19.33 15.11 0.74
C ARG A 190 19.08 16.41 0.00
N MET A 191 17.84 16.63 -0.44
CA MET A 191 17.43 17.86 -1.09
C MET A 191 17.64 19.06 -0.14
N ALA A 192 17.15 18.96 1.11
CA ALA A 192 17.29 20.02 2.08
C ALA A 192 18.75 20.34 2.43
N ALA A 193 19.60 19.30 2.58
CA ALA A 193 21.04 19.47 2.83
C ALA A 193 21.76 20.21 1.69
N ARG A 194 21.34 19.99 0.43
CA ARG A 194 21.90 20.66 -0.74
C ARG A 194 21.42 22.09 -0.90
N ASP A 195 20.12 22.31 -0.78
CA ASP A 195 19.47 23.58 -1.17
C ASP A 195 19.32 24.56 0.02
N PHE A 196 19.35 24.06 1.26
CA PHE A 196 19.19 24.87 2.48
C PHE A 196 20.38 24.72 3.45
N PRO A 197 21.61 25.15 3.08
CA PRO A 197 22.82 24.95 3.89
C PRO A 197 22.82 25.68 5.26
N ARG A 198 21.81 26.50 5.52
CA ARG A 198 21.60 27.13 6.83
C ARG A 198 21.06 26.16 7.88
N LEU A 199 20.34 25.11 7.44
CA LEU A 199 19.82 24.06 8.28
C LEU A 199 20.90 23.00 8.54
N ARG A 200 21.76 23.27 9.53
CA ARG A 200 22.95 22.44 9.79
C ARG A 200 22.66 21.14 10.53
N ARG A 201 21.50 21.03 11.14
CA ARG A 201 21.06 19.85 11.87
C ARG A 201 19.78 19.37 11.27
N ALA A 202 19.61 18.07 11.18
CA ALA A 202 18.35 17.47 10.75
C ALA A 202 17.88 16.45 11.78
N GLN A 203 16.57 16.38 11.98
CA GLN A 203 15.91 15.34 12.73
C GLN A 203 14.68 14.85 11.99
N VAL A 204 14.40 13.56 12.10
CA VAL A 204 13.19 12.92 11.58
C VAL A 204 12.34 12.51 12.77
N CYS A 205 11.08 12.91 12.79
CA CYS A 205 10.11 12.54 13.80
C CYS A 205 9.02 11.71 13.15
N ILE A 206 9.00 10.39 13.41
CA ILE A 206 8.00 9.45 12.90
C ILE A 206 6.95 9.23 13.97
N LEU A 207 5.69 9.46 13.64
CA LEU A 207 4.55 9.29 14.54
C LEU A 207 3.66 8.19 13.98
N THR A 208 3.60 7.04 14.68
CA THR A 208 2.94 5.81 14.21
C THR A 208 2.42 4.98 15.39
N ASP A 209 1.54 4.02 15.15
CA ASP A 209 1.04 3.08 16.14
C ASP A 209 1.81 1.75 16.22
N TYR A 210 2.79 1.55 15.33
CA TYR A 210 3.56 0.30 15.20
C TYR A 210 2.71 -0.93 14.86
N GLY A 211 1.67 -0.77 14.03
CA GLY A 211 0.89 -1.89 13.52
C GLY A 211 1.76 -2.94 12.81
N ASP A 212 1.51 -4.23 13.08
CA ASP A 212 2.32 -5.34 12.52
C ASP A 212 2.33 -5.31 11.00
N VAL A 213 1.22 -4.97 10.37
CA VAL A 213 1.05 -4.93 8.92
C VAL A 213 2.07 -4.02 8.24
N THR A 214 2.22 -2.80 8.74
CA THR A 214 3.18 -1.80 8.21
C THR A 214 4.61 -2.09 8.64
N TRP A 215 4.82 -2.52 9.89
CA TRP A 215 6.15 -2.58 10.51
C TRP A 215 6.80 -3.96 10.50
N LYS A 216 6.10 -5.01 10.06
CA LYS A 216 6.62 -6.38 10.00
C LYS A 216 7.94 -6.50 9.21
N GLU A 217 8.05 -5.74 8.13
CA GLU A 217 9.23 -5.74 7.26
C GLU A 217 10.24 -4.63 7.59
N ALA A 218 10.11 -3.97 8.74
CA ALA A 218 11.02 -2.89 9.15
C ALA A 218 12.48 -3.34 9.22
N ALA A 219 12.74 -4.59 9.61
CA ALA A 219 14.08 -5.20 9.64
C ALA A 219 14.49 -5.86 8.31
N SER A 220 13.81 -5.61 7.20
CA SER A 220 14.27 -6.06 5.88
C SER A 220 15.58 -5.39 5.50
N GLN A 221 16.41 -6.07 4.71
CA GLN A 221 17.70 -5.54 4.28
C GLN A 221 17.60 -4.21 3.55
N SER A 222 16.51 -3.99 2.78
CA SER A 222 16.23 -2.75 2.08
C SER A 222 15.98 -1.60 3.07
N ASN A 223 15.10 -1.82 4.04
CA ASN A 223 14.73 -0.83 5.04
C ASN A 223 15.90 -0.51 5.98
N GLU A 224 16.69 -1.50 6.41
CA GLU A 224 17.93 -1.26 7.19
C GLU A 224 18.93 -0.37 6.44
N GLN A 225 19.08 -0.56 5.13
CA GLN A 225 19.95 0.29 4.30
C GLN A 225 19.43 1.73 4.18
N LEU A 226 18.10 1.91 4.05
CA LEU A 226 17.48 3.24 4.03
C LEU A 226 17.65 3.95 5.38
N VAL A 227 17.36 3.25 6.47
CA VAL A 227 17.54 3.77 7.83
C VAL A 227 18.99 4.20 8.08
N ALA A 228 19.99 3.38 7.70
CA ALA A 228 21.38 3.74 7.83
C ALA A 228 21.75 5.01 7.06
N LYS A 229 21.21 5.21 5.84
CA LYS A 229 21.40 6.44 5.06
C LYS A 229 20.74 7.66 5.72
N ILE A 230 19.56 7.46 6.32
CA ILE A 230 18.87 8.53 7.06
C ILE A 230 19.67 8.92 8.32
N GLU A 231 20.19 7.94 9.07
CA GLU A 231 21.02 8.19 10.27
C GLU A 231 22.34 8.94 9.97
N GLU A 232 22.89 8.81 8.76
CA GLU A 232 24.03 9.62 8.32
C GLU A 232 23.67 11.11 8.17
N LEU A 233 22.43 11.42 7.87
CA LEU A 233 21.94 12.77 7.56
C LEU A 233 21.18 13.42 8.72
N ALA A 234 20.50 12.65 9.55
CA ALA A 234 19.56 13.13 10.56
C ALA A 234 19.51 12.25 11.81
N ILE A 235 19.06 12.81 12.92
CA ILE A 235 18.71 12.04 14.11
C ILE A 235 17.28 11.55 13.96
N VAL A 236 17.08 10.24 13.98
CA VAL A 236 15.75 9.64 13.91
C VAL A 236 15.14 9.53 15.30
N ARG A 237 13.85 9.87 15.41
CA ARG A 237 13.03 9.73 16.62
C ARG A 237 11.68 9.20 16.20
N ALA A 238 11.28 8.09 16.76
CA ALA A 238 9.96 7.54 16.54
C ALA A 238 9.11 7.68 17.80
N PHE A 239 7.84 8.01 17.62
CA PHE A 239 6.87 8.25 18.67
C PHE A 239 5.72 7.26 18.50
N ASP A 240 5.44 6.55 19.58
CA ASP A 240 4.38 5.57 19.64
C ASP A 240 3.09 6.25 20.10
N VAL A 241 2.08 6.23 19.23
CA VAL A 241 0.72 6.70 19.54
C VAL A 241 -0.27 5.53 19.65
N GLY A 242 0.22 4.29 19.50
CA GLY A 242 -0.58 3.08 19.64
C GLY A 242 -0.93 2.77 21.09
N GLN A 243 -2.01 2.05 21.28
CA GLN A 243 -2.49 1.58 22.57
C GLN A 243 -2.12 0.11 22.78
N PRO A 244 -1.73 -0.30 23.99
CA PRO A 244 -1.27 -1.68 24.24
C PRO A 244 -2.38 -2.73 24.23
N GLN A 245 -3.63 -2.33 24.42
CA GLN A 245 -4.80 -3.21 24.38
C GLN A 245 -5.87 -2.57 23.51
N THR A 246 -6.22 -3.26 22.44
CA THR A 246 -7.25 -2.85 21.49
C THR A 246 -8.34 -3.90 21.46
N THR A 247 -9.57 -3.47 21.22
CA THR A 247 -10.70 -4.35 20.89
C THR A 247 -11.23 -3.88 19.56
N ASN A 248 -11.31 -4.76 18.60
CA ASN A 248 -11.79 -4.45 17.25
C ASN A 248 -12.66 -5.59 16.73
N SER A 249 -13.72 -5.26 16.01
CA SER A 249 -14.54 -6.19 15.26
C SER A 249 -14.60 -5.73 13.82
N ALA A 250 -14.19 -6.56 12.88
CA ALA A 250 -14.02 -6.18 11.50
C ALA A 250 -14.75 -7.09 10.52
N ILE A 251 -15.24 -6.51 9.42
CA ILE A 251 -15.66 -7.26 8.24
C ILE A 251 -14.45 -7.43 7.34
N LEU A 252 -13.92 -8.66 7.26
CA LEU A 252 -12.75 -8.96 6.44
C LEU A 252 -13.08 -9.08 4.96
N GLY A 253 -14.36 -9.33 4.63
CA GLY A 253 -14.80 -9.43 3.26
C GLY A 253 -16.21 -9.98 3.14
N ALA A 254 -16.80 -9.80 1.96
CA ALA A 254 -18.06 -10.42 1.62
C ALA A 254 -17.97 -11.02 0.22
N THR A 255 -18.31 -12.29 0.10
CA THR A 255 -18.29 -13.04 -1.16
C THR A 255 -19.71 -13.40 -1.58
N GLN A 256 -20.07 -13.13 -2.82
CA GLN A 256 -21.31 -13.61 -3.41
C GLN A 256 -21.21 -15.12 -3.67
N LEU A 257 -22.03 -15.92 -2.98
CA LEU A 257 -22.08 -17.37 -3.15
C LEU A 257 -22.96 -17.82 -4.31
N THR A 258 -23.97 -17.01 -4.66
CA THR A 258 -24.80 -17.25 -5.82
C THR A 258 -24.08 -16.70 -7.06
N PRO A 259 -23.66 -17.54 -8.00
CA PRO A 259 -22.70 -17.15 -9.06
C PRO A 259 -23.23 -16.06 -9.98
N TYR A 260 -24.53 -16.01 -10.18
CA TYR A 260 -25.24 -14.98 -10.95
C TYR A 260 -26.59 -14.70 -10.33
N LEU A 261 -27.06 -13.49 -10.49
CA LEU A 261 -28.32 -13.03 -9.91
C LEU A 261 -29.32 -12.71 -11.02
N THR A 262 -30.54 -13.22 -10.83
CA THR A 262 -31.69 -12.87 -11.64
C THR A 262 -32.87 -12.49 -10.71
N PRO A 263 -33.87 -11.73 -11.19
CA PRO A 263 -35.00 -11.35 -10.36
C PRO A 263 -35.68 -12.56 -9.72
N ASP A 264 -36.17 -12.37 -8.50
CA ASP A 264 -36.92 -13.34 -7.70
C ASP A 264 -36.12 -14.61 -7.30
N GLN A 265 -34.81 -14.65 -7.57
CA GLN A 265 -33.93 -15.68 -7.06
C GLN A 265 -33.27 -15.29 -5.72
N SER A 266 -33.02 -16.31 -4.88
CA SER A 266 -32.32 -16.09 -3.62
C SER A 266 -30.83 -15.85 -3.88
N ALA A 267 -30.37 -14.66 -3.57
CA ALA A 267 -28.95 -14.31 -3.53
C ALA A 267 -28.37 -14.66 -2.16
N ARG A 268 -27.26 -15.38 -2.14
CA ARG A 268 -26.53 -15.75 -0.91
C ARG A 268 -25.19 -15.07 -0.90
N PHE A 269 -24.82 -14.56 0.27
CA PHE A 269 -23.54 -13.92 0.53
C PHE A 269 -22.89 -14.58 1.76
N ARG A 270 -21.61 -14.81 1.71
CA ARG A 270 -20.79 -15.14 2.85
C ARG A 270 -20.05 -13.90 3.29
N VAL A 271 -20.18 -13.55 4.55
CA VAL A 271 -19.47 -12.44 5.19
C VAL A 271 -18.48 -13.02 6.17
N ASP A 272 -17.21 -12.71 6.00
CA ASP A 272 -16.12 -13.16 6.83
C ASP A 272 -15.76 -12.04 7.83
N LEU A 273 -15.76 -12.39 9.11
CA LEU A 273 -15.66 -11.45 10.23
C LEU A 273 -14.53 -11.87 11.15
N SER A 274 -13.85 -10.91 11.74
CA SER A 274 -12.89 -11.13 12.82
C SER A 274 -13.25 -10.31 14.05
N CYS A 275 -12.75 -10.71 15.21
CA CYS A 275 -12.84 -9.92 16.42
C CYS A 275 -11.63 -10.20 17.31
N ASP A 276 -10.94 -9.13 17.70
CA ASP A 276 -9.87 -9.16 18.66
C ASP A 276 -10.44 -8.89 20.05
N ASN A 277 -10.01 -9.69 21.06
CA ASN A 277 -10.53 -9.61 22.42
C ASN A 277 -12.06 -9.81 22.52
N ALA A 278 -12.62 -10.80 21.82
CA ALA A 278 -14.04 -11.12 21.77
C ALA A 278 -14.70 -11.29 23.14
N SER A 279 -13.91 -11.63 24.19
CA SER A 279 -14.39 -11.70 25.58
C SER A 279 -14.95 -10.38 26.11
N GLN A 280 -14.58 -9.25 25.51
CA GLN A 280 -15.06 -7.90 25.86
C GLN A 280 -16.23 -7.43 24.99
N LEU A 281 -16.49 -8.12 23.87
CA LEU A 281 -17.55 -7.79 22.90
C LEU A 281 -18.53 -8.98 22.76
N PRO A 282 -19.53 -9.10 23.66
CA PRO A 282 -20.49 -10.20 23.60
C PRO A 282 -21.40 -10.02 22.38
N GLY A 283 -21.22 -10.85 21.36
CA GLY A 283 -22.12 -11.03 20.22
C GLY A 283 -22.45 -9.74 19.46
N GLN A 284 -21.82 -9.53 18.33
CA GLN A 284 -22.09 -8.40 17.43
C GLN A 284 -23.27 -8.71 16.50
N VAL A 285 -23.97 -7.69 16.04
CA VAL A 285 -25.04 -7.81 15.05
C VAL A 285 -24.50 -7.44 13.67
N VAL A 286 -24.52 -8.38 12.75
CA VAL A 286 -24.26 -8.13 11.33
C VAL A 286 -25.57 -7.81 10.64
N GLN A 287 -25.64 -6.66 10.03
CA GLN A 287 -26.76 -6.17 9.25
C GLN A 287 -26.43 -6.23 7.75
N MET A 288 -27.40 -6.59 6.92
CA MET A 288 -27.31 -6.47 5.47
C MET A 288 -28.36 -5.48 4.98
N LEU A 289 -27.89 -4.45 4.31
CA LEU A 289 -28.71 -3.45 3.68
C LEU A 289 -28.63 -3.61 2.15
N VAL A 290 -29.74 -3.46 1.46
CA VAL A 290 -29.83 -3.40 -0.01
C VAL A 290 -30.40 -2.04 -0.38
N ASP A 291 -29.67 -1.30 -1.21
CA ASP A 291 -30.03 0.07 -1.62
C ASP A 291 -30.39 0.97 -0.42
N GLY A 292 -29.62 0.84 0.66
CA GLY A 292 -29.80 1.58 1.91
C GLY A 292 -30.94 1.08 2.81
N ARG A 293 -31.64 -0.02 2.46
CA ARG A 293 -32.72 -0.60 3.25
C ARG A 293 -32.27 -1.88 3.96
N LEU A 294 -32.49 -1.95 5.26
CA LEU A 294 -32.21 -3.16 6.05
C LEU A 294 -33.11 -4.31 5.58
N VAL A 295 -32.48 -5.41 5.12
CA VAL A 295 -33.18 -6.61 4.62
C VAL A 295 -32.93 -7.85 5.48
N SER A 296 -31.81 -7.93 6.16
CA SER A 296 -31.46 -9.08 7.01
C SER A 296 -30.52 -8.66 8.13
N GLN A 297 -30.57 -9.37 9.26
CA GLN A 297 -29.62 -9.21 10.35
C GLN A 297 -29.38 -10.55 11.06
N LYS A 298 -28.15 -10.75 11.56
CA LYS A 298 -27.78 -11.95 12.33
C LYS A 298 -26.90 -11.56 13.50
N VAL A 299 -27.10 -12.24 14.64
CA VAL A 299 -26.21 -12.14 15.79
C VAL A 299 -25.10 -13.17 15.61
N VAL A 300 -23.85 -12.73 15.74
CA VAL A 300 -22.67 -13.55 15.54
C VAL A 300 -21.91 -13.65 16.85
N PRO A 301 -21.76 -14.85 17.41
CA PRO A 301 -20.87 -15.06 18.54
C PRO A 301 -19.43 -15.09 18.03
N PHE A 302 -18.61 -14.17 18.48
CA PHE A 302 -17.20 -14.16 18.15
C PHE A 302 -16.36 -15.07 19.04
N VAL A 303 -15.28 -15.54 18.49
CA VAL A 303 -14.21 -16.27 19.18
C VAL A 303 -12.92 -15.51 18.93
N ASP A 304 -12.13 -15.27 19.97
CA ASP A 304 -10.90 -14.50 19.90
C ASP A 304 -9.98 -14.99 18.77
N ASN A 305 -9.54 -14.05 17.93
CA ASN A 305 -8.58 -14.26 16.84
C ASN A 305 -8.97 -15.37 15.85
N GLN A 306 -10.28 -15.59 15.66
CA GLN A 306 -10.79 -16.52 14.66
C GLN A 306 -11.69 -15.83 13.67
N VAL A 307 -11.55 -16.20 12.41
CA VAL A 307 -12.47 -15.76 11.35
C VAL A 307 -13.77 -16.54 11.47
N VAL A 308 -14.87 -15.82 11.63
CA VAL A 308 -16.22 -16.36 11.66
C VAL A 308 -16.93 -16.02 10.36
N SER A 309 -17.34 -17.04 9.61
CA SER A 309 -18.11 -16.83 8.36
C SER A 309 -19.60 -16.91 8.63
N VAL A 310 -20.35 -15.93 8.13
CA VAL A 310 -21.81 -15.85 8.26
C VAL A 310 -22.44 -15.81 6.89
N GLU A 311 -23.37 -16.72 6.62
CA GLU A 311 -24.15 -16.65 5.38
C GLU A 311 -25.39 -15.76 5.59
N MET A 312 -25.61 -14.81 4.68
CA MET A 312 -26.78 -13.94 4.61
C MET A 312 -27.45 -14.09 3.25
N ASN A 313 -28.75 -13.98 3.20
CA ASN A 313 -29.52 -14.11 1.97
C ASN A 313 -30.54 -12.99 1.80
N THR A 314 -30.82 -12.68 0.53
CA THR A 314 -31.84 -11.71 0.11
C THR A 314 -32.44 -12.14 -1.23
N VAL A 315 -33.46 -11.44 -1.68
CA VAL A 315 -34.09 -11.60 -3.00
C VAL A 315 -34.19 -10.25 -3.65
N PHE A 316 -33.68 -10.13 -4.86
CA PHE A 316 -33.82 -8.93 -5.68
C PHE A 316 -35.04 -9.08 -6.57
N SER A 317 -35.96 -8.10 -6.51
CA SER A 317 -37.18 -8.11 -7.33
C SER A 317 -37.02 -7.40 -8.68
N GLN A 318 -35.95 -6.61 -8.84
CA GLN A 318 -35.69 -5.81 -10.04
C GLN A 318 -34.35 -6.15 -10.63
N SER A 319 -34.24 -6.11 -11.95
CA SER A 319 -32.96 -6.17 -12.64
C SER A 319 -32.26 -4.80 -12.60
N GLY A 320 -30.93 -4.82 -12.67
CA GLY A 320 -30.08 -3.65 -12.61
C GLY A 320 -28.93 -3.85 -11.64
N THR A 321 -28.20 -2.79 -11.35
CA THR A 321 -27.18 -2.79 -10.32
C THR A 321 -27.75 -2.38 -8.98
N HIS A 322 -27.34 -3.07 -7.93
CA HIS A 322 -27.77 -2.84 -6.56
C HIS A 322 -26.57 -2.73 -5.63
N ALA A 323 -26.67 -1.81 -4.67
CA ALA A 323 -25.66 -1.69 -3.61
C ALA A 323 -26.08 -2.56 -2.41
N VAL A 324 -25.19 -3.46 -2.02
CA VAL A 324 -25.31 -4.24 -0.79
C VAL A 324 -24.28 -3.73 0.20
N GLU A 325 -24.72 -3.34 1.39
CA GLU A 325 -23.86 -2.93 2.50
C GLU A 325 -24.02 -3.95 3.64
N PHE A 326 -22.88 -4.48 4.08
CA PHE A 326 -22.80 -5.22 5.34
C PHE A 326 -22.27 -4.29 6.41
N ARG A 327 -22.92 -4.31 7.57
CA ARG A 327 -22.59 -3.40 8.68
C ARG A 327 -22.55 -4.16 9.99
N LEU A 328 -21.48 -3.96 10.77
CA LEU A 328 -21.39 -4.31 12.17
C LEU A 328 -21.90 -3.18 13.07
N ASP A 329 -22.11 -3.46 14.33
CA ASP A 329 -22.29 -2.43 15.35
C ASP A 329 -21.00 -1.59 15.43
N ASP A 330 -21.14 -0.27 15.61
CA ASP A 330 -20.02 0.65 15.65
C ASP A 330 -19.11 0.36 16.87
N ASP A 331 -17.80 0.31 16.61
CA ASP A 331 -16.75 0.24 17.63
C ASP A 331 -15.75 1.41 17.49
N LEU A 332 -14.52 1.27 17.98
CA LEU A 332 -13.52 2.35 17.95
C LEU A 332 -12.81 2.49 16.59
N LEU A 333 -13.02 1.56 15.64
CA LEU A 333 -12.47 1.63 14.28
C LEU A 333 -13.61 1.51 13.27
N LEU A 334 -14.25 2.61 12.95
CA LEU A 334 -15.46 2.65 12.12
C LEU A 334 -15.24 2.22 10.66
N THR A 335 -14.01 2.27 10.18
CA THR A 335 -13.66 2.03 8.78
C THR A 335 -13.96 0.60 8.33
N ASP A 336 -13.68 -0.40 9.18
CA ASP A 336 -13.83 -1.82 8.90
C ASP A 336 -15.16 -2.42 9.41
N ASN A 337 -16.01 -1.59 10.02
CA ASN A 337 -17.38 -1.96 10.40
C ASN A 337 -18.35 -1.96 9.22
N ARG A 338 -17.91 -1.59 8.03
CA ARG A 338 -18.74 -1.54 6.83
C ARG A 338 -18.02 -2.16 5.64
N TRP A 339 -18.77 -2.96 4.90
CA TRP A 339 -18.31 -3.57 3.67
C TRP A 339 -19.35 -3.40 2.57
N TYR A 340 -18.92 -2.96 1.40
CA TYR A 340 -19.78 -2.66 0.28
C TYR A 340 -19.59 -3.66 -0.84
N VAL A 341 -20.71 -4.07 -1.42
CA VAL A 341 -20.73 -4.98 -2.57
C VAL A 341 -21.70 -4.42 -3.62
N ALA A 342 -21.20 -4.18 -4.81
CA ALA A 342 -22.03 -3.87 -5.96
C ALA A 342 -22.36 -5.16 -6.71
N VAL A 343 -23.64 -5.44 -6.85
CA VAL A 343 -24.14 -6.63 -7.54
C VAL A 343 -24.93 -6.25 -8.80
N GLU A 344 -24.85 -7.09 -9.81
CA GLU A 344 -25.66 -6.96 -11.01
C GLU A 344 -26.71 -8.06 -11.04
N VAL A 345 -27.99 -7.66 -11.07
CA VAL A 345 -29.11 -8.54 -11.26
C VAL A 345 -29.54 -8.48 -12.72
N LYS A 346 -29.22 -9.51 -13.47
CA LYS A 346 -29.53 -9.57 -14.90
C LYS A 346 -30.93 -10.09 -15.13
N PRO A 347 -31.70 -9.52 -16.05
CA PRO A 347 -33.03 -10.06 -16.37
C PRO A 347 -32.94 -11.52 -16.79
N GLN A 348 -31.89 -11.91 -17.48
CA GLN A 348 -31.60 -13.24 -17.96
C GLN A 348 -30.13 -13.34 -18.40
N LEU A 349 -29.42 -14.44 -18.07
CA LEU A 349 -28.10 -14.72 -18.64
C LEU A 349 -28.24 -15.18 -20.10
N ARG A 350 -27.40 -14.64 -20.96
CA ARG A 350 -27.34 -15.02 -22.38
C ARG A 350 -26.09 -15.84 -22.64
N ILE A 351 -26.27 -17.09 -23.06
CA ILE A 351 -25.21 -18.06 -23.32
C ILE A 351 -25.23 -18.43 -24.80
N LEU A 352 -24.05 -18.32 -25.41
CA LEU A 352 -23.84 -18.73 -26.80
C LEU A 352 -23.16 -20.09 -26.81
N CYS A 353 -23.76 -21.07 -27.48
CA CYS A 353 -23.16 -22.38 -27.73
C CYS A 353 -22.85 -22.55 -29.22
N LEU A 354 -21.61 -22.84 -29.52
CA LEU A 354 -21.05 -22.98 -30.88
C LEU A 354 -20.53 -24.39 -31.12
N ALA A 355 -20.87 -24.97 -32.26
CA ALA A 355 -20.31 -26.23 -32.76
C ALA A 355 -20.30 -26.24 -34.28
N ASP A 356 -19.45 -27.08 -34.90
CA ASP A 356 -19.49 -27.31 -36.34
C ASP A 356 -20.79 -28.04 -36.75
N ASP A 357 -21.31 -28.86 -35.83
CA ASP A 357 -22.57 -29.59 -35.98
C ASP A 357 -23.55 -29.15 -34.90
N VAL A 358 -24.46 -28.24 -35.25
CA VAL A 358 -25.39 -27.62 -34.30
C VAL A 358 -26.27 -28.63 -33.55
N PRO A 359 -26.79 -29.71 -34.17
CA PRO A 359 -27.53 -30.77 -33.49
C PRO A 359 -26.78 -31.42 -32.32
N SER A 360 -25.43 -31.46 -32.35
CA SER A 360 -24.60 -32.02 -31.28
C SER A 360 -24.69 -31.25 -29.98
N LEU A 361 -25.15 -29.97 -29.99
CA LEU A 361 -25.33 -29.09 -28.84
C LEU A 361 -26.56 -29.43 -27.96
N LYS A 362 -27.37 -30.44 -28.38
CA LYS A 362 -28.63 -30.79 -27.69
C LYS A 362 -28.46 -31.03 -26.17
N PHE A 363 -27.47 -31.82 -25.79
CA PHE A 363 -27.24 -32.15 -24.36
C PHE A 363 -26.73 -30.96 -23.59
N LEU A 364 -25.87 -30.16 -24.21
CA LEU A 364 -25.33 -28.94 -23.59
C LEU A 364 -26.45 -27.91 -23.38
N LYS A 365 -27.29 -27.66 -24.38
CA LYS A 365 -28.46 -26.78 -24.25
C LYS A 365 -29.38 -27.25 -23.14
N LEU A 366 -29.69 -28.56 -23.06
CA LEU A 366 -30.59 -29.09 -22.04
C LEU A 366 -29.97 -29.02 -20.64
N ALA A 367 -28.64 -29.15 -20.49
CA ALA A 367 -27.96 -29.02 -19.23
C ALA A 367 -27.90 -27.58 -18.73
N LEU A 368 -27.77 -26.60 -19.64
CA LEU A 368 -27.73 -25.17 -19.33
C LEU A 368 -29.14 -24.57 -19.09
N ASP A 369 -30.10 -24.94 -19.93
CA ASP A 369 -31.49 -24.46 -19.87
C ASP A 369 -32.48 -25.64 -19.99
N PRO A 370 -32.76 -26.33 -18.87
CA PRO A 370 -33.65 -27.49 -18.87
C PRO A 370 -35.13 -27.12 -19.09
N SER A 371 -35.51 -25.87 -18.84
CA SER A 371 -36.91 -25.45 -18.99
C SER A 371 -37.27 -24.93 -20.37
N ASP A 372 -36.28 -24.42 -21.12
CA ASP A 372 -36.46 -23.77 -22.46
C ASP A 372 -37.67 -22.80 -22.49
N SER A 373 -37.87 -22.06 -21.36
CA SER A 373 -38.98 -21.15 -21.18
C SER A 373 -38.51 -19.70 -21.25
N SER A 374 -39.43 -18.80 -21.61
CA SER A 374 -39.14 -17.35 -21.62
C SER A 374 -38.85 -16.77 -20.23
N GLN A 375 -39.15 -17.52 -19.16
CA GLN A 375 -38.90 -17.13 -17.76
C GLN A 375 -37.69 -17.85 -17.20
N SER A 376 -36.93 -18.62 -18.02
CA SER A 376 -35.69 -19.23 -17.58
C SER A 376 -34.66 -18.17 -17.21
N PRO A 377 -33.91 -18.33 -16.10
CA PRO A 377 -32.83 -17.40 -15.73
C PRO A 377 -31.68 -17.42 -16.74
N VAL A 378 -31.60 -18.47 -17.56
CA VAL A 378 -30.56 -18.66 -18.57
C VAL A 378 -31.22 -18.84 -19.93
N LYS A 379 -30.74 -18.12 -20.93
CA LYS A 379 -31.16 -18.26 -22.32
C LYS A 379 -29.98 -18.77 -23.15
N VAL A 380 -30.17 -19.93 -23.78
CA VAL A 380 -29.13 -20.57 -24.59
C VAL A 380 -29.44 -20.38 -26.06
N GLU A 381 -28.53 -19.74 -26.77
CA GLU A 381 -28.54 -19.62 -28.23
C GLU A 381 -27.51 -20.60 -28.82
N THR A 382 -27.92 -21.38 -29.86
CA THR A 382 -27.06 -22.38 -30.50
C THR A 382 -26.82 -22.02 -31.95
N MET A 383 -25.57 -21.95 -32.37
CA MET A 383 -25.18 -21.55 -33.71
C MET A 383 -24.00 -22.39 -34.22
N SER A 384 -23.77 -22.32 -35.57
CA SER A 384 -22.57 -22.90 -36.16
C SER A 384 -21.32 -22.10 -35.72
N ALA A 385 -20.20 -22.80 -35.48
CA ALA A 385 -18.93 -22.16 -35.19
C ALA A 385 -18.51 -21.16 -36.28
N SER A 386 -18.89 -21.37 -37.53
CA SER A 386 -18.63 -20.45 -38.65
C SER A 386 -19.29 -19.06 -38.51
N ALA A 387 -20.25 -18.91 -37.59
CA ALA A 387 -20.91 -17.62 -37.35
C ALA A 387 -20.11 -16.73 -36.36
N LEU A 388 -19.03 -17.23 -35.75
CA LEU A 388 -18.28 -16.54 -34.70
C LEU A 388 -17.81 -15.12 -35.10
N MET A 389 -17.44 -14.95 -36.39
CA MET A 389 -17.00 -13.66 -36.93
C MET A 389 -18.12 -12.63 -37.10
N ASP A 390 -19.36 -13.08 -37.22
CA ASP A 390 -20.53 -12.23 -37.48
C ASP A 390 -21.34 -11.91 -36.21
N ILE A 391 -20.94 -12.47 -35.06
CA ILE A 391 -21.66 -12.34 -33.80
C ILE A 391 -20.98 -11.32 -32.89
N ASP A 392 -21.76 -10.42 -32.30
CA ASP A 392 -21.29 -9.60 -31.20
C ASP A 392 -21.26 -10.38 -29.89
N LEU A 393 -20.06 -10.93 -29.56
CA LEU A 393 -19.86 -11.74 -28.35
C LEU A 393 -20.11 -10.95 -27.05
N LEU A 394 -19.95 -9.63 -27.07
CA LEU A 394 -20.14 -8.81 -25.88
C LEU A 394 -21.58 -8.73 -25.41
N SER A 395 -22.53 -9.17 -26.24
CA SER A 395 -23.93 -9.32 -25.85
C SER A 395 -24.23 -10.61 -25.08
N TYR A 396 -23.24 -11.49 -24.89
CA TYR A 396 -23.35 -12.75 -24.16
C TYR A 396 -22.52 -12.73 -22.88
N ASP A 397 -22.92 -13.55 -21.91
CA ASP A 397 -22.25 -13.68 -20.61
C ASP A 397 -21.20 -14.78 -20.60
N ALA A 398 -21.43 -15.85 -21.37
CA ALA A 398 -20.48 -16.92 -21.57
C ALA A 398 -20.61 -17.53 -22.98
N VAL A 399 -19.51 -18.06 -23.50
CA VAL A 399 -19.43 -18.74 -24.80
C VAL A 399 -18.93 -20.17 -24.59
N TYR A 400 -19.70 -21.12 -25.10
CA TYR A 400 -19.37 -22.56 -25.13
C TYR A 400 -18.99 -23.00 -26.54
N LEU A 401 -17.79 -23.56 -26.69
CA LEU A 401 -17.32 -24.14 -27.92
C LEU A 401 -17.25 -25.67 -27.76
N SER A 402 -18.06 -26.41 -28.55
CA SER A 402 -18.15 -27.84 -28.42
C SER A 402 -17.64 -28.53 -29.70
N ASN A 403 -16.54 -29.27 -29.57
CA ASN A 403 -15.93 -30.07 -30.63
C ASN A 403 -15.75 -29.32 -31.97
N VAL A 404 -15.31 -28.03 -31.87
CA VAL A 404 -14.99 -27.18 -33.01
C VAL A 404 -13.66 -27.65 -33.63
N ALA A 405 -13.62 -27.94 -34.90
CA ALA A 405 -12.45 -28.57 -35.52
C ALA A 405 -11.21 -27.65 -35.53
N ARG A 406 -11.40 -26.39 -35.82
CA ARG A 406 -10.33 -25.38 -35.94
C ARG A 406 -10.81 -24.04 -35.39
N ILE A 407 -9.88 -23.26 -34.90
CA ILE A 407 -10.08 -21.84 -34.52
C ILE A 407 -9.07 -21.04 -35.34
N ALA A 408 -9.56 -20.11 -36.15
CA ALA A 408 -8.71 -19.21 -36.92
C ALA A 408 -8.09 -18.12 -36.02
N PRO A 409 -6.95 -17.52 -36.40
CA PRO A 409 -6.33 -16.45 -35.61
C PRO A 409 -7.25 -15.26 -35.34
N ASP A 410 -8.08 -14.87 -36.31
CA ASP A 410 -9.03 -13.75 -36.16
C ASP A 410 -10.17 -14.11 -35.18
N GLU A 411 -10.65 -15.37 -35.22
CA GLU A 411 -11.63 -15.89 -34.24
C GLU A 411 -11.05 -15.94 -32.85
N ALA A 412 -9.78 -16.35 -32.70
CA ALA A 412 -9.08 -16.33 -31.42
C ALA A 412 -8.91 -14.90 -30.87
N ALA A 413 -8.68 -13.91 -31.75
CA ALA A 413 -8.58 -12.49 -31.34
C ALA A 413 -9.92 -11.96 -30.78
N ILE A 414 -11.04 -12.32 -31.40
CA ILE A 414 -12.38 -11.96 -30.91
C ILE A 414 -12.67 -12.65 -29.57
N LEU A 415 -12.36 -13.94 -29.42
CA LEU A 415 -12.50 -14.67 -28.16
C LEU A 415 -11.61 -14.05 -27.07
N ARG A 416 -10.37 -13.68 -27.41
CA ARG A 416 -9.44 -13.01 -26.47
C ARG A 416 -10.01 -11.68 -25.99
N THR A 417 -10.52 -10.85 -26.91
CA THR A 417 -11.17 -9.58 -26.55
C THR A 417 -12.38 -9.79 -25.65
N PHE A 418 -13.17 -10.82 -25.87
CA PHE A 418 -14.30 -11.18 -25.02
C PHE A 418 -13.85 -11.54 -23.60
N VAL A 419 -12.82 -12.39 -23.47
CA VAL A 419 -12.30 -12.79 -22.15
C VAL A 419 -11.57 -11.64 -21.43
N GLN A 420 -10.82 -10.81 -22.14
CA GLN A 420 -10.22 -9.58 -21.58
C GLN A 420 -11.27 -8.69 -20.89
N ARG A 421 -12.47 -8.68 -21.43
CA ARG A 421 -13.62 -7.92 -20.90
C ARG A 421 -14.42 -8.69 -19.85
N GLY A 422 -13.91 -9.82 -19.36
CA GLY A 422 -14.51 -10.62 -18.29
C GLY A 422 -15.56 -11.62 -18.75
N GLY A 423 -15.72 -11.85 -20.06
CA GLY A 423 -16.56 -12.94 -20.58
C GLY A 423 -15.94 -14.29 -20.28
N GLY A 424 -16.75 -15.30 -20.00
CA GLY A 424 -16.28 -16.66 -19.74
C GLY A 424 -16.31 -17.54 -20.98
N ILE A 425 -15.29 -18.37 -21.15
CA ILE A 425 -15.23 -19.36 -22.25
C ILE A 425 -15.16 -20.76 -21.67
N VAL A 426 -15.96 -21.67 -22.24
CA VAL A 426 -15.94 -23.09 -21.93
C VAL A 426 -15.73 -23.89 -23.20
N LEU A 427 -14.67 -24.70 -23.22
CA LEU A 427 -14.29 -25.55 -24.34
C LEU A 427 -14.58 -27.01 -24.00
N PHE A 428 -15.32 -27.72 -24.86
CA PHE A 428 -15.46 -29.18 -24.84
C PHE A 428 -14.72 -29.78 -26.04
N LEU A 429 -13.69 -30.55 -25.77
CA LEU A 429 -12.85 -31.16 -26.80
C LEU A 429 -13.43 -32.49 -27.27
N GLY A 430 -13.24 -32.82 -28.52
CA GLY A 430 -13.74 -34.04 -29.10
C GLY A 430 -12.93 -34.51 -30.31
N ASP A 431 -13.46 -35.46 -31.10
CA ASP A 431 -12.76 -36.15 -32.17
C ASP A 431 -12.44 -35.30 -33.41
N ARG A 432 -13.05 -34.10 -33.51
CA ARG A 432 -12.80 -33.17 -34.64
C ARG A 432 -11.68 -32.19 -34.36
N VAL A 433 -11.38 -31.95 -33.08
CA VAL A 433 -10.41 -30.92 -32.65
C VAL A 433 -9.02 -31.20 -33.19
N GLN A 434 -8.42 -30.22 -33.84
CA GLN A 434 -7.05 -30.26 -34.35
C GLN A 434 -6.10 -29.57 -33.36
N ALA A 435 -5.25 -30.35 -32.67
CA ALA A 435 -4.31 -29.90 -31.67
C ALA A 435 -3.43 -28.72 -32.15
N ASP A 436 -2.86 -28.87 -33.38
CA ASP A 436 -1.97 -27.84 -33.93
C ASP A 436 -2.68 -26.49 -34.12
N SER A 437 -3.96 -26.48 -34.53
CA SER A 437 -4.75 -25.24 -34.66
C SER A 437 -5.03 -24.60 -33.32
N TYR A 438 -5.37 -25.40 -32.30
CA TYR A 438 -5.64 -24.91 -30.95
C TYR A 438 -4.38 -24.40 -30.29
N ASN A 439 -3.25 -25.11 -30.41
CA ASN A 439 -1.96 -24.64 -29.89
C ASN A 439 -1.54 -23.31 -30.50
N ALA A 440 -1.69 -23.18 -31.84
CA ALA A 440 -1.31 -21.95 -32.53
C ALA A 440 -2.23 -20.75 -32.19
N ALA A 441 -3.54 -20.99 -32.04
CA ALA A 441 -4.54 -19.94 -31.89
C ALA A 441 -4.79 -19.56 -30.40
N LEU A 442 -4.80 -20.56 -29.49
CA LEU A 442 -5.25 -20.38 -28.12
C LEU A 442 -4.12 -20.50 -27.09
N ALA A 443 -3.15 -21.40 -27.29
CA ALA A 443 -2.08 -21.70 -26.34
C ALA A 443 -0.84 -20.80 -26.51
N THR A 444 -0.85 -19.88 -27.47
CA THR A 444 0.27 -18.96 -27.72
C THR A 444 -0.09 -17.58 -27.19
N GLY A 445 0.74 -17.07 -26.28
CA GLY A 445 0.72 -15.69 -25.78
C GLY A 445 1.81 -14.82 -26.41
N ASN A 446 1.87 -13.56 -26.01
CA ASN A 446 2.92 -12.62 -26.38
C ASN A 446 3.41 -11.86 -25.12
N GLU A 447 4.31 -10.91 -25.31
CA GLU A 447 4.92 -10.14 -24.21
C GLU A 447 3.89 -9.35 -23.35
N PHE A 448 2.72 -9.02 -23.93
CA PHE A 448 1.68 -8.21 -23.29
C PHE A 448 0.42 -9.00 -22.92
N GLU A 449 0.28 -10.20 -23.47
CA GLU A 449 -0.95 -10.99 -23.34
C GLU A 449 -0.62 -12.46 -23.07
N ALA A 450 -1.22 -13.00 -21.99
CA ALA A 450 -1.16 -14.44 -21.72
C ALA A 450 -1.84 -15.26 -22.85
N PRO A 451 -1.53 -16.55 -22.96
CA PRO A 451 -2.32 -17.45 -23.79
C PRO A 451 -3.80 -17.40 -23.39
N LEU A 452 -4.70 -17.54 -24.36
CA LEU A 452 -6.14 -17.64 -24.05
C LEU A 452 -6.44 -18.91 -23.26
N VAL A 453 -5.79 -20.01 -23.62
CA VAL A 453 -5.80 -21.27 -22.88
C VAL A 453 -4.37 -21.57 -22.44
N ASP A 454 -4.15 -21.61 -21.16
CA ASP A 454 -2.82 -21.80 -20.58
C ASP A 454 -2.49 -23.29 -20.41
N ALA A 455 -2.66 -24.02 -21.51
CA ALA A 455 -2.39 -25.46 -21.60
C ALA A 455 -2.04 -25.88 -23.03
N HIS A 456 -1.24 -26.93 -23.15
CA HIS A 456 -0.91 -27.54 -24.41
C HIS A 456 -1.92 -28.62 -24.78
N PHE A 457 -2.33 -28.67 -26.06
CA PHE A 457 -3.25 -29.64 -26.61
C PHE A 457 -2.42 -30.75 -27.29
N ASP A 458 -2.42 -31.96 -26.69
CA ASP A 458 -1.60 -33.09 -27.17
C ASP A 458 -2.31 -33.91 -28.22
N GLY A 459 -3.64 -34.03 -28.17
CA GLY A 459 -4.45 -34.81 -29.09
C GLY A 459 -5.26 -35.93 -28.42
N PRO A 460 -6.01 -36.72 -29.22
CA PRO A 460 -6.84 -37.78 -28.68
C PRO A 460 -6.01 -38.95 -28.14
N THR A 461 -6.46 -39.51 -27.01
CA THR A 461 -5.84 -40.69 -26.40
C THR A 461 -6.21 -41.98 -27.15
N PRO A 462 -5.38 -43.03 -27.06
CA PRO A 462 -5.80 -44.36 -27.42
C PRO A 462 -7.06 -44.79 -26.67
N ARG A 463 -7.84 -45.71 -27.24
CA ARG A 463 -9.01 -46.26 -26.56
C ARG A 463 -8.60 -47.11 -25.36
N GLY A 464 -9.28 -46.86 -24.25
CA GLY A 464 -9.05 -47.54 -22.97
C GLY A 464 -10.29 -47.49 -22.07
N GLU A 465 -10.14 -47.85 -20.82
CA GLU A 465 -11.14 -47.60 -19.77
C GLU A 465 -10.53 -46.56 -18.83
N TYR A 466 -11.11 -45.38 -18.84
CA TYR A 466 -10.65 -44.24 -18.05
C TYR A 466 -11.72 -43.84 -17.05
N PHE A 467 -11.31 -43.49 -15.85
CA PHE A 467 -12.18 -43.07 -14.76
C PHE A 467 -11.82 -41.63 -14.35
N LEU A 468 -12.83 -40.87 -13.96
CA LEU A 468 -12.63 -39.55 -13.39
C LEU A 468 -12.18 -39.66 -11.93
N ASP A 469 -11.17 -38.87 -11.55
CA ASP A 469 -10.60 -38.81 -10.20
C ASP A 469 -10.68 -37.36 -9.66
N PRO A 470 -11.61 -37.08 -8.75
CA PRO A 470 -11.78 -35.77 -8.16
C PRO A 470 -10.72 -35.42 -7.10
N ARG A 471 -9.84 -36.36 -6.76
CA ARG A 471 -8.87 -36.29 -5.66
C ARG A 471 -9.54 -35.83 -4.37
N GLN A 472 -9.29 -34.59 -3.91
CA GLN A 472 -9.83 -34.10 -2.64
C GLN A 472 -11.08 -33.21 -2.79
N TYR A 473 -11.70 -33.13 -3.98
CA TYR A 473 -12.83 -32.24 -4.28
C TYR A 473 -12.57 -30.76 -3.96
N GLU A 474 -11.34 -30.29 -4.13
CA GLU A 474 -10.94 -28.91 -3.78
C GLU A 474 -11.54 -27.89 -4.74
N SER A 475 -11.69 -28.24 -6.01
CA SER A 475 -12.22 -27.32 -7.02
C SER A 475 -13.68 -26.94 -6.76
N PRO A 476 -14.07 -25.66 -6.95
CA PRO A 476 -15.47 -25.23 -6.89
C PRO A 476 -16.38 -25.99 -7.86
N LEU A 477 -15.89 -26.41 -9.03
CA LEU A 477 -16.63 -27.22 -9.99
C LEU A 477 -17.11 -28.55 -9.44
N LEU A 478 -16.47 -29.05 -8.37
CA LEU A 478 -16.76 -30.35 -7.77
C LEU A 478 -17.62 -30.25 -6.50
N GLU A 479 -18.03 -29.06 -6.11
CA GLU A 479 -18.82 -28.84 -4.89
C GLU A 479 -20.10 -29.70 -4.83
N PRO A 480 -20.91 -29.83 -5.91
CA PRO A 480 -22.10 -30.68 -5.88
C PRO A 480 -21.84 -32.15 -5.61
N PHE A 481 -20.60 -32.58 -5.75
CA PHE A 481 -20.20 -33.99 -5.57
C PHE A 481 -19.57 -34.25 -4.19
N ARG A 482 -19.31 -33.24 -3.37
CA ARG A 482 -18.74 -33.40 -2.03
C ARG A 482 -19.70 -34.17 -1.12
N GLY A 483 -19.23 -35.29 -0.59
CA GLY A 483 -20.01 -36.10 0.33
C GLY A 483 -21.17 -36.89 -0.29
N GLN A 484 -21.37 -36.80 -1.60
CA GLN A 484 -22.43 -37.53 -2.31
C GLN A 484 -21.86 -38.67 -3.17
N GLN A 485 -22.03 -39.93 -2.74
CA GLN A 485 -21.65 -41.09 -3.56
C GLN A 485 -22.53 -41.26 -4.81
N ALA A 486 -23.69 -40.62 -4.88
CA ALA A 486 -24.69 -40.78 -5.91
C ALA A 486 -24.56 -39.90 -7.16
N GLY A 487 -23.58 -38.97 -7.19
CA GLY A 487 -23.45 -38.01 -8.30
C GLY A 487 -22.95 -38.59 -9.63
N GLY A 488 -22.64 -39.89 -9.71
CA GLY A 488 -22.23 -40.55 -10.92
C GLY A 488 -20.85 -40.16 -11.47
N LEU A 489 -20.12 -39.26 -10.79
CA LEU A 489 -18.83 -38.71 -11.26
C LEU A 489 -17.79 -39.83 -11.42
N LEU A 490 -17.57 -40.63 -10.39
CA LEU A 490 -16.58 -41.72 -10.36
C LEU A 490 -16.93 -42.89 -11.29
N THR A 491 -18.18 -42.97 -11.71
CA THR A 491 -18.68 -44.08 -12.57
C THR A 491 -18.93 -43.63 -14.02
N THR A 492 -18.54 -42.40 -14.37
CA THR A 492 -18.68 -41.87 -15.73
C THR A 492 -17.84 -42.69 -16.71
N PRO A 493 -18.45 -43.38 -17.68
CA PRO A 493 -17.69 -44.21 -18.65
C PRO A 493 -16.97 -43.33 -19.67
N VAL A 494 -15.67 -43.48 -19.73
CA VAL A 494 -14.80 -42.77 -20.70
C VAL A 494 -13.89 -43.81 -21.36
N TRP A 495 -13.89 -43.84 -22.69
CA TRP A 495 -13.04 -44.73 -23.47
C TRP A 495 -11.94 -43.99 -24.24
N ASN A 496 -12.20 -42.72 -24.61
CA ASN A 496 -11.21 -41.84 -25.21
C ASN A 496 -11.44 -40.40 -24.62
N TYR A 497 -10.40 -39.63 -24.53
CA TYR A 497 -10.45 -38.21 -24.22
C TYR A 497 -9.37 -37.48 -25.01
N PHE A 498 -9.47 -36.15 -25.03
CA PHE A 498 -8.46 -35.30 -25.64
C PHE A 498 -7.44 -34.91 -24.60
N LYS A 499 -6.18 -35.33 -24.74
CA LYS A 499 -5.15 -35.03 -23.74
C LYS A 499 -4.78 -33.57 -23.79
N ILE A 500 -4.75 -32.94 -22.63
CA ILE A 500 -4.33 -31.54 -22.38
C ILE A 500 -3.33 -31.50 -21.22
N THR A 501 -2.29 -30.73 -21.39
CA THR A 501 -1.22 -30.55 -20.36
C THR A 501 -1.15 -29.09 -19.97
N PRO A 502 -1.55 -28.70 -18.71
CA PRO A 502 -1.42 -27.36 -18.21
C PRO A 502 0.03 -26.86 -18.28
N SER A 503 0.24 -25.59 -18.57
CA SER A 503 1.58 -24.98 -18.58
C SER A 503 2.15 -24.91 -17.16
N GLU A 504 3.44 -25.18 -17.03
CA GLU A 504 4.18 -24.94 -15.77
C GLU A 504 4.28 -23.41 -15.55
N ASP A 505 4.25 -22.94 -14.32
CA ASP A 505 4.29 -21.51 -13.94
C ASP A 505 3.12 -20.65 -14.46
N SER A 506 1.93 -21.22 -14.57
CA SER A 506 0.74 -20.58 -15.13
C SER A 506 -0.42 -20.49 -14.12
N THR A 507 -1.49 -19.73 -14.48
CA THR A 507 -2.74 -19.69 -13.72
C THR A 507 -3.60 -20.93 -13.89
N ALA A 508 -3.22 -21.83 -14.82
CA ALA A 508 -3.97 -23.02 -15.11
C ALA A 508 -3.93 -24.02 -13.97
N GLN A 509 -5.10 -24.44 -13.53
CA GLN A 509 -5.28 -25.44 -12.49
C GLN A 509 -6.10 -26.60 -13.02
N THR A 510 -5.69 -27.82 -12.68
CA THR A 510 -6.50 -28.99 -12.99
C THR A 510 -7.59 -29.15 -11.92
N ALA A 511 -8.83 -28.95 -12.33
CA ALA A 511 -10.01 -29.06 -11.46
C ALA A 511 -10.48 -30.50 -11.28
N LEU A 512 -10.30 -31.34 -12.30
CA LEU A 512 -10.68 -32.75 -12.30
C LEU A 512 -9.63 -33.55 -13.09
N TRP A 513 -9.30 -34.72 -12.61
CA TRP A 513 -8.28 -35.61 -13.20
C TRP A 513 -8.89 -36.88 -13.76
N PHE A 514 -8.17 -37.51 -14.64
CA PHE A 514 -8.37 -38.94 -14.94
C PHE A 514 -7.52 -39.80 -14.02
N GLY A 515 -7.92 -41.03 -13.78
CA GLY A 515 -7.13 -42.00 -13.05
C GLY A 515 -5.77 -42.31 -13.69
N SER A 516 -5.56 -41.95 -14.98
CA SER A 516 -4.27 -41.99 -15.68
C SER A 516 -3.28 -40.92 -15.17
N GLY A 517 -3.75 -39.90 -14.45
CA GLY A 517 -2.99 -38.74 -14.05
C GLY A 517 -3.08 -37.55 -14.99
N ASP A 518 -3.75 -37.71 -16.15
CA ASP A 518 -3.99 -36.61 -17.09
C ASP A 518 -5.14 -35.69 -16.61
N SER A 519 -5.16 -34.45 -17.07
CA SER A 519 -6.20 -33.47 -16.73
C SER A 519 -7.50 -33.77 -17.50
N ALA A 520 -8.62 -33.84 -16.74
CA ALA A 520 -9.97 -33.99 -17.33
C ALA A 520 -10.68 -32.64 -17.49
N ILE A 521 -10.45 -31.71 -16.54
CA ILE A 521 -10.92 -30.32 -16.61
C ILE A 521 -9.78 -29.42 -16.18
N VAL A 522 -9.45 -28.43 -17.01
CA VAL A 522 -8.49 -27.38 -16.71
C VAL A 522 -9.23 -26.05 -16.61
N THR A 523 -8.93 -25.29 -15.60
CA THR A 523 -9.46 -23.93 -15.40
C THR A 523 -8.30 -22.94 -15.35
N SER A 524 -8.44 -21.80 -16.03
CA SER A 524 -7.47 -20.70 -15.96
C SER A 524 -8.20 -19.37 -15.93
N ARG A 525 -7.53 -18.35 -15.42
CA ARG A 525 -8.00 -16.97 -15.49
C ARG A 525 -7.09 -16.19 -16.44
N TYR A 526 -7.70 -15.56 -17.43
CA TYR A 526 -6.94 -14.81 -18.43
C TYR A 526 -6.25 -13.59 -17.79
N GLN A 527 -5.04 -13.29 -18.23
CA GLN A 527 -4.22 -12.18 -17.72
C GLN A 527 -3.70 -11.33 -18.86
N THR A 528 -3.65 -10.02 -18.64
CA THR A 528 -2.91 -9.08 -19.48
C THR A 528 -1.86 -8.37 -18.62
N PHE A 529 -0.72 -8.07 -19.24
CA PHE A 529 0.40 -7.42 -18.59
C PHE A 529 0.54 -6.01 -19.15
N THR A 530 0.56 -5.00 -18.29
CA THR A 530 0.87 -3.63 -18.68
C THR A 530 2.17 -3.25 -17.98
N THR A 531 3.12 -2.70 -18.76
CA THR A 531 4.35 -2.15 -18.20
C THR A 531 4.15 -0.66 -18.07
N ASP A 532 4.20 -0.14 -16.86
CA ASP A 532 4.20 1.31 -16.60
C ASP A 532 5.58 1.90 -16.85
N GLU A 533 5.67 3.25 -16.98
CA GLU A 533 6.92 3.98 -17.25
C GLU A 533 8.01 3.75 -16.18
N GLU A 534 7.66 3.18 -15.02
CA GLU A 534 8.56 2.83 -13.91
C GLU A 534 9.00 1.35 -13.89
N GLU A 535 8.84 0.59 -15.00
CA GLU A 535 9.16 -0.84 -15.13
C GLU A 535 8.36 -1.78 -14.21
N SER A 536 7.29 -1.32 -13.56
CA SER A 536 6.40 -2.21 -12.83
C SER A 536 5.42 -2.91 -13.77
N VAL A 537 5.31 -4.24 -13.65
CA VAL A 537 4.36 -5.04 -14.44
C VAL A 537 3.06 -5.14 -13.65
N ALA A 538 2.04 -4.38 -14.09
CA ALA A 538 0.70 -4.52 -13.55
C ALA A 538 -0.04 -5.65 -14.27
N THR A 539 -0.59 -6.60 -13.52
CA THR A 539 -1.38 -7.72 -14.05
C THR A 539 -2.86 -7.39 -13.97
N ARG A 540 -3.54 -7.39 -15.12
CA ARG A 540 -4.99 -7.22 -15.18
C ARG A 540 -5.67 -8.57 -15.41
N LEU A 541 -6.63 -8.91 -14.55
CA LEU A 541 -7.38 -10.15 -14.60
C LEU A 541 -8.61 -10.01 -15.52
N GLY A 542 -8.74 -10.95 -16.45
CA GLY A 542 -9.88 -11.10 -17.35
C GLY A 542 -10.88 -12.15 -16.88
N GLY A 543 -11.62 -12.72 -17.85
CA GLY A 543 -12.59 -13.78 -17.62
C GLY A 543 -11.97 -15.14 -17.38
N ASN A 544 -12.79 -16.09 -17.00
CA ASN A 544 -12.39 -17.48 -16.78
C ASN A 544 -12.46 -18.30 -18.06
N VAL A 545 -11.49 -19.18 -18.25
CA VAL A 545 -11.45 -20.13 -19.35
C VAL A 545 -11.42 -21.54 -18.77
N ILE A 546 -12.35 -22.40 -19.23
CA ILE A 546 -12.55 -23.74 -18.74
C ILE A 546 -12.45 -24.70 -19.91
N VAL A 547 -11.61 -25.71 -19.80
CA VAL A 547 -11.39 -26.70 -20.86
C VAL A 547 -11.74 -28.08 -20.34
N PHE A 548 -12.73 -28.70 -20.95
CA PHE A 548 -13.08 -30.11 -20.75
C PHE A 548 -12.37 -30.99 -21.78
N ALA A 549 -11.61 -31.94 -21.32
CA ALA A 549 -10.95 -32.96 -22.14
C ALA A 549 -11.95 -33.96 -22.76
N LEU A 550 -13.23 -33.82 -22.44
CA LEU A 550 -14.34 -34.66 -22.84
C LEU A 550 -15.32 -33.90 -23.75
N PRO A 551 -15.97 -34.59 -24.73
CA PRO A 551 -17.00 -33.96 -25.55
C PRO A 551 -18.32 -33.76 -24.78
N ALA A 552 -19.06 -32.69 -25.14
CA ALA A 552 -20.42 -32.43 -24.67
C ALA A 552 -21.51 -33.18 -25.51
N SER A 553 -21.11 -34.02 -26.43
CA SER A 553 -21.98 -34.81 -27.33
C SER A 553 -21.53 -36.26 -27.36
N THR A 554 -22.44 -37.17 -27.63
CA THR A 554 -22.15 -38.58 -27.86
C THR A 554 -21.65 -38.85 -29.31
N ASP A 555 -21.57 -37.83 -30.16
CA ASP A 555 -21.23 -37.94 -31.58
C ASP A 555 -19.71 -37.99 -31.83
N SER A 556 -18.90 -37.71 -30.79
CA SER A 556 -17.46 -37.97 -30.85
C SER A 556 -17.18 -39.44 -30.79
N VAL A 557 -16.61 -39.97 -31.89
CA VAL A 557 -16.43 -41.42 -32.10
C VAL A 557 -14.98 -41.74 -32.44
N ASP A 558 -14.54 -42.92 -32.00
CA ASP A 558 -13.30 -43.52 -32.43
C ASP A 558 -13.55 -44.21 -33.78
N ARG A 559 -13.05 -43.58 -34.85
CA ARG A 559 -13.19 -44.05 -36.25
C ARG A 559 -12.19 -45.13 -36.62
N SER A 560 -11.29 -45.51 -35.71
CA SER A 560 -10.37 -46.64 -35.93
C SER A 560 -11.08 -48.01 -35.78
N LEU A 561 -12.30 -48.00 -35.25
CA LEU A 561 -13.12 -49.18 -35.04
C LEU A 561 -14.21 -49.32 -36.10
N ASP A 562 -14.61 -50.55 -36.34
CA ASP A 562 -15.74 -50.87 -37.22
C ASP A 562 -16.74 -51.79 -36.47
N PRO A 563 -17.93 -51.31 -36.09
CA PRO A 563 -18.42 -49.94 -36.28
C PRO A 563 -17.72 -48.92 -35.37
N PRO A 564 -17.69 -47.62 -35.75
CA PRO A 564 -17.19 -46.54 -34.91
C PRO A 564 -17.87 -46.52 -33.52
N ALA A 565 -17.10 -46.35 -32.47
CA ALA A 565 -17.60 -46.37 -31.09
C ALA A 565 -17.44 -45.01 -30.39
N ALA A 566 -18.40 -44.62 -29.57
CA ALA A 566 -18.36 -43.38 -28.85
C ALA A 566 -17.12 -43.25 -27.91
N TRP A 567 -16.60 -42.03 -27.75
CA TRP A 567 -15.53 -41.73 -26.80
C TRP A 567 -16.00 -41.82 -25.36
N THR A 568 -17.25 -41.44 -25.10
CA THR A 568 -17.84 -41.40 -23.77
C THR A 568 -19.36 -41.34 -23.88
N VAL A 569 -20.03 -41.70 -22.78
CA VAL A 569 -21.46 -41.41 -22.57
C VAL A 569 -21.69 -40.29 -21.59
N PHE A 570 -20.64 -39.54 -21.25
CA PHE A 570 -20.64 -38.42 -20.29
C PHE A 570 -21.82 -37.45 -20.48
N PRO A 571 -22.19 -37.00 -21.71
CA PRO A 571 -23.32 -36.08 -21.91
C PRO A 571 -24.68 -36.61 -21.47
N THR A 572 -24.83 -37.93 -21.31
CA THR A 572 -26.05 -38.58 -20.83
C THR A 572 -25.93 -39.10 -19.39
N TRP A 573 -24.77 -38.84 -18.75
CA TRP A 573 -24.48 -39.34 -17.42
C TRP A 573 -24.94 -38.36 -16.34
N PRO A 574 -25.33 -38.80 -15.13
CA PRO A 574 -25.82 -37.89 -14.06
C PRO A 574 -24.83 -36.82 -13.64
N SER A 575 -23.53 -37.00 -13.83
CA SER A 575 -22.50 -36.01 -13.51
C SER A 575 -22.44 -34.84 -14.50
N PHE A 576 -22.99 -34.98 -15.72
CA PHE A 576 -22.88 -33.95 -16.76
C PHE A 576 -23.64 -32.65 -16.40
N PRO A 577 -24.95 -32.66 -16.07
CA PRO A 577 -25.65 -31.43 -15.82
C PRO A 577 -25.06 -30.59 -14.64
N PRO A 578 -24.70 -31.17 -13.48
CA PRO A 578 -24.06 -30.41 -12.41
C PRO A 578 -22.72 -29.78 -12.84
N LEU A 579 -21.85 -30.55 -13.56
CA LEU A 579 -20.58 -30.00 -14.02
C LEU A 579 -20.75 -28.85 -15.02
N VAL A 580 -21.76 -28.94 -15.91
CA VAL A 580 -22.08 -27.87 -16.87
C VAL A 580 -22.61 -26.64 -16.15
N GLN A 581 -23.47 -26.81 -15.13
CA GLN A 581 -24.00 -25.68 -14.33
C GLN A 581 -22.88 -25.01 -13.52
N GLU A 582 -22.00 -25.78 -12.89
CA GLU A 582 -20.85 -25.22 -12.18
C GLU A 582 -19.83 -24.58 -13.12
N SER A 583 -19.67 -25.11 -14.35
CA SER A 583 -18.83 -24.45 -15.36
C SER A 583 -19.41 -23.09 -15.79
N LEU A 584 -20.74 -22.96 -15.88
CA LEU A 584 -21.40 -21.68 -16.12
C LEU A 584 -21.16 -20.73 -14.97
N SER A 585 -21.38 -21.21 -13.75
CA SER A 585 -21.14 -20.44 -12.52
C SER A 585 -19.72 -19.87 -12.48
N LEU A 586 -18.73 -20.70 -12.75
CA LEU A 586 -17.32 -20.28 -12.79
C LEU A 586 -17.04 -19.33 -13.96
N ALA A 587 -17.60 -19.59 -15.14
CA ALA A 587 -17.40 -18.76 -16.33
C ALA A 587 -17.86 -17.31 -16.11
N VAL A 588 -19.00 -17.11 -15.42
CA VAL A 588 -19.56 -15.77 -15.18
C VAL A 588 -19.05 -15.09 -13.89
N ALA A 589 -18.35 -15.82 -13.02
CA ALA A 589 -17.90 -15.32 -11.71
C ALA A 589 -17.00 -14.08 -11.81
N SER A 590 -16.19 -13.94 -12.87
CA SER A 590 -15.32 -12.77 -13.09
C SER A 590 -16.07 -11.45 -13.22
N GLN A 591 -17.37 -11.47 -13.52
CA GLN A 591 -18.19 -10.27 -13.65
C GLN A 591 -18.44 -9.60 -12.29
N PHE A 592 -18.48 -10.37 -11.20
CA PHE A 592 -18.59 -9.86 -9.84
C PHE A 592 -17.37 -9.01 -9.46
N ASP A 593 -16.16 -9.51 -9.71
CA ASP A 593 -14.90 -8.84 -9.35
C ASP A 593 -14.69 -7.52 -10.09
N ARG A 594 -15.33 -7.32 -11.24
CA ARG A 594 -15.22 -6.08 -12.01
C ARG A 594 -15.92 -4.89 -11.35
N ARG A 595 -16.93 -5.14 -10.53
CA ARG A 595 -17.71 -4.11 -9.84
C ARG A 595 -17.25 -3.87 -8.41
N ASN A 596 -16.47 -4.81 -7.86
CA ASN A 596 -15.97 -4.78 -6.51
C ASN A 596 -14.45 -4.68 -6.58
N ARG A 597 -13.93 -3.53 -6.20
CA ARG A 597 -12.53 -3.16 -6.38
C ARG A 597 -11.90 -2.76 -5.06
N GLU A 598 -10.58 -2.80 -5.03
CA GLU A 598 -9.78 -2.24 -3.96
C GLU A 598 -9.51 -0.75 -4.20
N LEU A 599 -9.07 -0.07 -3.17
CA LEU A 599 -8.69 1.35 -3.24
C LEU A 599 -7.56 1.56 -4.26
N GLY A 600 -7.74 2.58 -5.12
CA GLY A 600 -6.77 2.92 -6.17
C GLY A 600 -6.95 2.15 -7.47
N ASP A 601 -7.81 1.14 -7.52
CA ASP A 601 -8.14 0.42 -8.75
C ASP A 601 -8.94 1.29 -9.72
N VAL A 602 -8.81 0.99 -11.01
CA VAL A 602 -9.53 1.70 -12.06
C VAL A 602 -10.86 1.00 -12.35
N PHE A 603 -11.96 1.76 -12.28
CA PHE A 603 -13.24 1.31 -12.83
C PHE A 603 -13.29 1.51 -14.33
N GLU A 604 -13.85 0.53 -15.02
CA GLU A 604 -14.09 0.59 -16.45
C GLU A 604 -15.50 0.18 -16.79
N GLY A 605 -16.06 0.82 -17.79
CA GLY A 605 -17.38 0.49 -18.29
C GLY A 605 -17.52 0.70 -19.78
N VAL A 606 -18.55 0.06 -20.31
CA VAL A 606 -18.96 0.19 -21.71
C VAL A 606 -20.41 0.62 -21.73
N ILE A 607 -20.72 1.61 -22.53
CA ILE A 607 -22.10 2.05 -22.77
C ILE A 607 -22.46 1.74 -24.20
N GLU A 608 -23.57 1.04 -24.37
CA GLU A 608 -24.22 0.79 -25.68
C GLU A 608 -25.19 1.92 -25.97
N GLY A 609 -25.18 2.47 -27.15
CA GLY A 609 -26.14 3.49 -27.59
C GLY A 609 -25.55 4.64 -28.38
N ASP A 610 -26.32 5.69 -28.55
CA ASP A 610 -26.02 6.83 -29.39
C ASP A 610 -24.67 7.49 -29.00
N LEU A 611 -23.72 7.49 -29.93
CA LEU A 611 -22.36 8.02 -29.79
C LEU A 611 -22.29 9.55 -29.58
N GLY A 612 -23.45 10.21 -29.43
CA GLY A 612 -23.54 11.66 -29.31
C GLY A 612 -23.17 12.26 -27.95
N ALA A 613 -23.00 11.46 -26.90
CA ALA A 613 -22.62 11.95 -25.57
C ALA A 613 -21.42 11.19 -25.04
N SER A 614 -20.29 11.84 -25.10
CA SER A 614 -19.01 11.32 -24.62
C SER A 614 -18.73 11.57 -23.12
N LEU A 615 -19.71 12.08 -22.37
CA LEU A 615 -19.52 12.44 -20.96
C LEU A 615 -20.24 11.46 -20.03
N ILE A 616 -19.48 10.92 -19.10
CA ILE A 616 -19.96 10.09 -17.98
C ILE A 616 -19.82 10.90 -16.71
N GLU A 617 -20.86 10.94 -15.92
CA GLU A 617 -20.84 11.49 -14.57
C GLU A 617 -20.64 10.34 -13.57
N VAL A 618 -19.60 10.41 -12.78
CA VAL A 618 -19.31 9.49 -11.68
C VAL A 618 -19.63 10.21 -10.38
N ILE A 619 -20.58 9.67 -9.62
CA ILE A 619 -20.93 10.15 -8.29
C ILE A 619 -20.13 9.35 -7.29
N LEU A 620 -19.34 10.04 -6.46
CA LEU A 620 -18.48 9.48 -5.43
C LEU A 620 -19.30 9.13 -4.17
N PRO A 621 -18.76 8.36 -3.23
CA PRO A 621 -19.44 8.02 -1.98
C PRO A 621 -19.85 9.21 -1.11
N ASP A 622 -19.20 10.37 -1.24
CA ASP A 622 -19.49 11.64 -0.56
C ASP A 622 -20.46 12.54 -1.34
N ASP A 623 -21.17 11.98 -2.37
CA ASP A 623 -22.06 12.67 -3.29
C ASP A 623 -21.39 13.76 -4.16
N GLN A 624 -20.07 13.89 -4.14
CA GLN A 624 -19.35 14.71 -5.13
C GLN A 624 -19.44 14.06 -6.51
N THR A 625 -19.35 14.89 -7.55
CA THR A 625 -19.44 14.40 -8.93
C THR A 625 -18.19 14.69 -9.71
N SER A 626 -17.67 13.69 -10.39
CA SER A 626 -16.56 13.79 -11.33
C SER A 626 -17.07 13.50 -12.74
N ARG A 627 -16.57 14.22 -13.74
CA ARG A 627 -16.94 14.01 -15.15
C ARG A 627 -15.75 13.51 -15.94
N ILE A 628 -15.95 12.42 -16.64
CA ILE A 628 -14.94 11.80 -17.49
C ILE A 628 -15.43 11.71 -18.93
N GLU A 629 -14.50 11.77 -19.88
CA GLU A 629 -14.79 11.58 -21.29
C GLU A 629 -14.71 10.08 -21.63
N ALA A 630 -15.74 9.59 -22.32
CA ALA A 630 -15.75 8.26 -22.87
C ALA A 630 -15.19 8.28 -24.31
N VAL A 631 -14.41 7.28 -24.66
CA VAL A 631 -13.80 7.11 -25.98
C VAL A 631 -14.66 6.20 -26.83
N ALA A 632 -15.10 6.67 -27.99
CA ALA A 632 -15.86 5.86 -28.95
C ALA A 632 -14.93 4.88 -29.69
N ARG A 633 -15.29 3.58 -29.67
CA ARG A 633 -14.71 2.51 -30.48
C ARG A 633 -15.79 1.54 -30.90
N ASP A 634 -15.86 1.18 -32.18
CA ASP A 634 -16.75 0.14 -32.71
C ASP A 634 -18.23 0.28 -32.26
N ASP A 635 -18.83 1.47 -32.46
CA ASP A 635 -20.20 1.82 -32.06
C ASP A 635 -20.50 1.72 -30.55
N ARG A 636 -19.45 1.78 -29.67
CA ARG A 636 -19.56 1.76 -28.22
C ARG A 636 -18.72 2.87 -27.58
N LEU A 637 -19.14 3.30 -26.39
CA LEU A 637 -18.40 4.25 -25.58
C LEU A 637 -17.69 3.48 -24.44
N PHE A 638 -16.38 3.61 -24.38
CA PHE A 638 -15.51 3.07 -23.32
C PHE A 638 -15.10 4.20 -22.38
N TRP A 639 -15.17 3.96 -21.11
CA TRP A 639 -14.74 4.91 -20.10
C TRP A 639 -13.93 4.22 -19.01
N ALA A 640 -13.02 4.97 -18.39
CA ALA A 640 -12.22 4.54 -17.25
C ALA A 640 -12.18 5.66 -16.20
N PHE A 641 -12.23 5.27 -14.93
CA PHE A 641 -12.18 6.19 -13.79
C PHE A 641 -11.17 5.67 -12.76
N ALA A 642 -10.13 6.46 -12.49
CA ALA A 642 -9.03 6.11 -11.58
C ALA A 642 -9.14 6.79 -10.20
N GLY A 643 -10.12 7.67 -9.98
CA GLY A 643 -10.30 8.39 -8.71
C GLY A 643 -11.03 7.58 -7.65
N THR A 644 -10.51 6.39 -7.30
CA THR A 644 -11.13 5.44 -6.36
C THR A 644 -10.47 5.52 -4.98
N ASP A 645 -10.32 6.74 -4.45
CA ASP A 645 -9.62 6.99 -3.19
C ASP A 645 -10.52 6.95 -1.95
N GLN A 646 -11.83 6.78 -2.14
CA GLN A 646 -12.82 6.73 -1.06
C GLN A 646 -13.46 5.35 -0.97
N ILE A 647 -13.72 4.89 0.25
CA ILE A 647 -14.49 3.67 0.51
C ILE A 647 -15.98 3.95 0.31
N GLY A 648 -16.70 3.03 -0.35
CA GLY A 648 -18.14 3.14 -0.52
C GLY A 648 -18.64 2.77 -1.91
N ILE A 649 -19.83 3.22 -2.22
CA ILE A 649 -20.50 2.97 -3.49
C ILE A 649 -20.30 4.16 -4.43
N TYR A 650 -19.70 3.88 -5.57
CA TYR A 650 -19.60 4.80 -6.71
C TYR A 650 -20.72 4.52 -7.70
N ARG A 651 -21.29 5.56 -8.30
CA ARG A 651 -22.35 5.42 -9.29
C ARG A 651 -21.98 6.12 -10.58
N SER A 652 -21.95 5.40 -11.68
CA SER A 652 -21.74 5.99 -13.00
C SER A 652 -23.05 6.21 -13.72
N LYS A 653 -23.18 7.37 -14.36
CA LYS A 653 -24.36 7.74 -15.13
C LYS A 653 -23.95 8.33 -16.47
N SER A 654 -24.52 7.81 -17.55
CA SER A 654 -24.36 8.45 -18.86
C SER A 654 -25.21 9.73 -18.93
N LEU A 655 -24.62 10.81 -19.44
CA LEU A 655 -25.31 12.07 -19.71
C LEU A 655 -25.99 12.09 -21.10
N ALA A 656 -25.93 10.99 -21.85
CA ALA A 656 -26.61 10.87 -23.14
C ALA A 656 -28.14 10.89 -22.97
N ALA A 657 -28.81 11.63 -23.80
CA ALA A 657 -30.28 11.69 -23.82
C ALA A 657 -30.84 10.29 -24.16
N GLY A 658 -31.48 9.65 -23.17
CA GLY A 658 -32.15 8.35 -23.32
C GLY A 658 -31.43 7.16 -22.68
N ALA A 659 -30.15 7.26 -22.27
CA ALA A 659 -29.42 6.21 -21.58
C ALA A 659 -29.38 6.49 -20.07
N GLN A 660 -30.37 6.03 -19.32
CA GLN A 660 -30.33 6.03 -17.84
C GLN A 660 -29.74 4.69 -17.32
N VAL A 661 -28.56 4.32 -17.77
CA VAL A 661 -27.87 3.17 -17.16
C VAL A 661 -27.04 3.72 -16.01
N GLN A 662 -27.54 3.59 -14.81
CA GLN A 662 -26.78 3.79 -13.59
C GLN A 662 -26.08 2.47 -13.27
N VAL A 663 -24.77 2.49 -13.19
CA VAL A 663 -23.96 1.34 -12.81
C VAL A 663 -23.30 1.64 -11.49
N GLU A 664 -23.43 0.72 -10.54
CA GLU A 664 -22.84 0.84 -9.22
C GLU A 664 -21.55 0.02 -9.15
N PHE A 665 -20.58 0.57 -8.43
CA PHE A 665 -19.30 -0.05 -8.12
C PHE A 665 -19.03 0.11 -6.64
N ALA A 666 -18.35 -0.86 -6.04
CA ALA A 666 -17.97 -0.83 -4.64
C ALA A 666 -16.45 -0.77 -4.48
N VAL A 667 -15.99 0.06 -3.57
CA VAL A 667 -14.60 0.15 -3.13
C VAL A 667 -14.56 -0.10 -1.63
N ASN A 668 -13.66 -0.97 -1.19
CA ASN A 668 -13.47 -1.31 0.21
C ASN A 668 -12.05 -1.05 0.68
N ALA A 669 -11.87 -0.93 2.01
CA ALA A 669 -10.56 -0.81 2.63
C ALA A 669 -9.76 -2.12 2.51
N ASP A 670 -8.45 -2.01 2.61
CA ASP A 670 -7.60 -3.17 2.78
C ASP A 670 -7.72 -3.70 4.22
N THR A 671 -8.35 -4.84 4.39
CA THR A 671 -8.68 -5.43 5.70
C THR A 671 -7.47 -5.90 6.52
N ARG A 672 -6.27 -5.87 5.96
CA ARG A 672 -5.05 -6.19 6.70
C ARG A 672 -4.83 -5.24 7.88
N GLU A 673 -5.20 -3.98 7.74
CA GLU A 673 -5.10 -2.97 8.82
C GLU A 673 -6.17 -3.11 9.92
N SER A 674 -7.17 -3.99 9.73
CA SER A 674 -8.13 -4.34 10.80
C SER A 674 -7.50 -5.17 11.92
N ASP A 675 -6.37 -5.82 11.64
CA ASP A 675 -5.53 -6.45 12.66
C ASP A 675 -4.71 -5.35 13.36
N LEU A 676 -5.16 -4.95 14.53
CA LEU A 676 -4.51 -3.94 15.35
C LEU A 676 -3.34 -4.50 16.19
N SER A 677 -2.89 -5.71 15.90
CA SER A 677 -1.70 -6.29 16.52
C SER A 677 -0.47 -5.45 16.23
N ARG A 678 0.44 -5.40 17.17
CA ARG A 678 1.63 -4.56 17.10
C ARG A 678 2.87 -5.40 16.90
N VAL A 679 3.78 -4.91 16.06
CA VAL A 679 5.07 -5.55 15.85
C VAL A 679 5.86 -5.65 17.16
N ALA A 680 6.56 -6.78 17.36
CA ALA A 680 7.46 -6.92 18.50
C ALA A 680 8.65 -5.94 18.36
N MET A 681 8.93 -5.15 19.40
CA MET A 681 9.97 -4.12 19.35
C MET A 681 11.36 -4.67 19.01
N ASP A 682 11.63 -5.94 19.32
CA ASP A 682 12.87 -6.63 18.95
C ASP A 682 13.05 -6.79 17.42
N ASN A 683 11.96 -6.72 16.66
CA ASN A 683 11.97 -6.80 15.19
C ASN A 683 12.13 -5.43 14.51
N ILE A 684 12.23 -4.34 15.28
CA ILE A 684 12.39 -2.99 14.74
C ILE A 684 13.84 -2.55 14.87
N PRO A 685 14.45 -1.99 13.80
CA PRO A 685 15.78 -1.40 13.89
C PRO A 685 15.89 -0.40 15.06
N PRO A 686 16.99 -0.40 15.82
CA PRO A 686 17.13 0.42 17.02
C PRO A 686 16.88 1.92 16.81
N ALA A 687 17.20 2.43 15.62
CA ALA A 687 16.98 3.83 15.25
C ALA A 687 15.48 4.20 15.12
N LEU A 688 14.66 3.21 14.79
CA LEU A 688 13.21 3.37 14.60
C LEU A 688 12.39 2.96 15.84
N GLN A 689 13.03 2.44 16.89
CA GLN A 689 12.34 2.11 18.14
C GLN A 689 11.86 3.37 18.85
N PRO A 690 10.70 3.32 19.51
CA PRO A 690 10.21 4.46 20.28
C PRO A 690 11.23 4.79 21.38
N GLY A 691 11.58 6.05 21.51
CA GLY A 691 12.48 6.50 22.56
C GLY A 691 11.95 6.10 23.94
N ASP A 692 12.84 5.78 24.89
CA ASP A 692 12.58 5.26 26.27
C ASP A 692 11.67 6.14 27.14
N ARG A 693 10.98 7.11 26.55
CA ARG A 693 10.05 8.04 27.23
C ARG A 693 8.68 7.88 26.63
N GLY A 694 7.99 6.86 27.13
CA GLY A 694 6.55 6.73 26.95
C GLY A 694 5.86 8.05 27.31
N PHE A 695 4.86 8.37 26.53
CA PHE A 695 3.92 9.44 26.81
C PHE A 695 3.07 9.06 28.05
N ASP A 696 3.64 9.20 29.24
CA ASP A 696 2.85 9.20 30.46
C ASP A 696 2.04 10.50 30.50
N GLY A 697 0.77 10.40 30.12
CA GLY A 697 -0.19 11.50 30.01
C GLY A 697 -0.51 12.26 31.31
N ALA A 698 0.39 12.26 32.29
CA ALA A 698 0.14 12.90 33.60
C ALA A 698 1.22 13.89 34.08
N THR A 699 2.37 14.00 33.43
CA THR A 699 3.38 14.99 33.83
C THR A 699 4.03 15.63 32.60
N GLY A 700 3.50 16.78 32.23
CA GLY A 700 4.17 17.71 31.32
C GLY A 700 5.49 18.18 31.89
N SER A 701 6.56 17.49 31.63
CA SER A 701 7.89 18.08 31.62
C SER A 701 8.92 17.09 31.08
N GLN A 702 9.63 17.59 30.09
CA GLN A 702 10.81 17.09 29.43
C GLN A 702 10.61 16.24 28.18
N MET A 703 10.08 16.86 27.12
CA MET A 703 10.73 16.63 25.82
C MET A 703 12.20 17.02 26.03
N ALA A 704 13.10 16.03 25.90
CA ALA A 704 14.52 16.35 25.90
C ALA A 704 14.75 17.18 24.64
N ALA A 705 14.83 18.50 24.84
CA ALA A 705 15.33 19.39 23.81
C ALA A 705 16.58 18.74 23.21
N VAL A 706 16.71 18.76 21.90
CA VAL A 706 17.97 18.44 21.22
C VAL A 706 19.04 19.15 22.03
N PRO A 707 20.05 18.45 22.60
CA PRO A 707 20.98 19.11 23.47
C PRO A 707 21.61 20.23 22.64
N SER A 708 21.17 21.48 22.95
CA SER A 708 21.74 22.64 22.31
C SER A 708 23.18 22.70 22.77
N SER A 709 24.09 22.34 21.92
CA SER A 709 25.51 22.54 22.17
C SER A 709 25.75 24.03 22.18
N VAL A 710 25.99 24.56 23.37
CA VAL A 710 26.35 25.97 23.49
C VAL A 710 27.75 26.17 22.91
N GLU A 711 27.83 26.90 21.80
CA GLU A 711 29.08 27.24 21.14
C GLU A 711 29.86 28.23 22.03
N LEU A 712 30.77 27.70 22.86
CA LEU A 712 31.57 28.49 23.82
C LEU A 712 32.51 29.47 23.13
N PHE A 713 32.83 29.29 21.83
CA PHE A 713 33.78 30.15 21.14
C PHE A 713 33.35 31.63 21.05
N ARG A 714 32.03 31.90 20.95
CA ARG A 714 31.49 33.28 20.89
C ARG A 714 31.73 34.05 22.20
N TYR A 715 31.52 33.38 23.34
CA TYR A 715 31.79 33.97 24.65
C TYR A 715 33.29 34.16 24.89
N ALA A 716 34.12 33.23 24.41
CA ALA A 716 35.54 33.36 24.47
C ALA A 716 36.07 34.55 23.63
N LEU A 717 35.48 34.77 22.41
CA LEU A 717 35.80 35.94 21.57
C LEU A 717 35.40 37.28 22.20
N VAL A 718 34.23 37.38 22.81
CA VAL A 718 33.78 38.59 23.52
C VAL A 718 34.70 38.87 24.72
N LEU A 719 35.10 37.84 25.45
CA LEU A 719 36.03 37.96 26.58
C LEU A 719 37.42 38.42 26.08
N VAL A 720 37.95 37.88 24.97
CA VAL A 720 39.19 38.32 24.33
C VAL A 720 39.11 39.80 23.96
N LEU A 721 38.02 40.24 23.35
CA LEU A 721 37.80 41.64 22.99
C LEU A 721 37.79 42.55 24.24
N GLY A 722 37.10 42.13 25.31
CA GLY A 722 37.10 42.81 26.60
C GLY A 722 38.48 42.91 27.24
N LEU A 723 39.28 41.83 27.18
CA LEU A 723 40.62 41.81 27.68
C LEU A 723 41.58 42.73 26.89
N LEU A 724 41.40 42.86 25.56
CA LEU A 724 42.17 43.80 24.72
C LEU A 724 41.88 45.25 25.07
N PHE A 725 40.61 45.60 25.29
CA PHE A 725 40.22 46.93 25.80
C PHE A 725 40.79 47.18 27.18
N PHE A 726 40.75 46.20 28.08
CA PHE A 726 41.29 46.26 29.41
C PHE A 726 42.80 46.44 29.42
N GLU A 727 43.55 45.70 28.55
CA GLU A 727 45.00 45.87 28.36
C GLU A 727 45.31 47.32 27.95
N SER A 728 44.58 47.81 26.92
CA SER A 728 44.78 49.19 26.41
C SER A 728 44.54 50.25 27.49
N PHE A 729 43.46 50.07 28.30
CA PHE A 729 43.17 50.93 29.44
C PHE A 729 44.23 50.89 30.50
N LEU A 730 44.72 49.71 30.90
CA LEU A 730 45.78 49.56 31.88
C LEU A 730 47.12 50.18 31.37
N ALA A 731 47.45 49.96 30.11
CA ALA A 731 48.64 50.52 29.49
C ALA A 731 48.60 52.05 29.45
N PHE A 732 47.42 52.64 29.14
CA PHE A 732 47.22 54.08 29.19
C PHE A 732 47.33 54.65 30.62
N ARG A 733 46.68 54.00 31.61
CA ARG A 733 46.70 54.40 32.98
C ARG A 733 48.09 54.31 33.63
N PHE A 734 48.85 53.24 33.34
CA PHE A 734 50.17 53.10 33.88
C PHE A 734 51.20 53.97 33.16
N GLY A 735 51.00 54.24 31.83
CA GLY A 735 51.82 55.18 31.08
C GLY A 735 51.59 56.64 31.46
N ALA A 736 50.37 57.01 31.81
CA ALA A 736 50.02 58.37 32.31
C ALA A 736 50.56 58.61 33.72
N ALA A 737 50.74 57.59 34.56
CA ALA A 737 51.32 57.73 35.92
C ALA A 737 52.88 57.77 35.91
N ALA A 738 53.51 57.51 34.74
CA ALA A 738 54.96 57.58 34.55
C ALA A 738 55.44 58.92 33.97
N ARG A 739 54.54 59.80 33.58
CA ARG A 739 54.81 61.22 33.27
C ARG A 739 54.45 62.06 34.50
#